data_8aefb717ea7ab0049fe6d05f6911e46e
#
_entry.id   8aefb717ea7ab0049fe6d05f6911e46e
#
_cell.length_a   1.000
_cell.length_b   1.000
_cell.length_c   1.000
_cell.angle_alpha   90.00
_cell.angle_beta   90.00
_cell.angle_gamma   90.00
#
_symmetry.space_group_name_H-M   'P 1'
#
loop_
_entity.id
_entity.type
_entity.pdbx_description
1 polymer ?
#
loop_
_entity_poly.entity_id
_entity_poly.type
_entity_poly.pdbx_seq_one_letter_code
_entity_poly.pdbx_strand_id
1 'polypeptide(L)'
;MFDIARSQEDVWIPTACGLCYSVCALKVHRVNGTVIKIEGNPDSTTNRGRLCPRGVSGIMTLYNPDRVDVPLKRTNPEKGLDIDPGWVEISWEEALETVAARLKKIRQEDPRKLLLTGTVTTQDEVPFAKIFAMAFGTPNGWNSGAGNHCGTAEHLYGALLHASWAKQPDPDHCRYLLNFGTASGFGSYYCVTGMAQRIAEARVRGMKHVCIDPFLSPSAEKADEWIPIVPGTDGAFAMALLNVLLHELNIYDGDYLKHHTNAPYLIGDAGIYVRDPENHLPLIWDPLLGAAKPFDFPGISDFALEGEFSVDGLRARPAFALLKEHLKPFTPEWAETITSVPAATIRRVATEFGHEARVGSTIVLDGKTLPYRPVAVTYFKGAQGHKNALLNCMALELLTEIVGASNVPGGLLGMNSCSLGHPDSDRPKWIPHAGRDGLMVTGYWPNPPPPYPPKEVKKPETIDLRAMVPTCPGSSGALPVVMADPERFKVPYKIEMNFHVGANHVMTFANPDAIANIFKDVFQVSFALFLDEATYFSDIVLPAASYLERLSHTADWMSSNSPVGEWCYHVRQPVVETIAERRSVCEVILDLAERLEMREEFYALINVMLNLKEPHQIDPSRRFSWEEIVDRRYKSLFGESRGLEWFKEHGVLKWPKKVEEVYWKPFSHARVPIYFEWFKTLGEQVEAMAQKTGIDLDTSAFQPLPEWRPCRSHRENSDGFDLYAIYYKFPMQTFSGTYDNPWLDEVCNIERFAYGVAINAETARRKGIEEGDWMEITSVSTGNTVRGRAAVTEGIHPEVIAIAGCGGHWSKYLSVASQEGKGLCFEWLMPVGLDNVDIPSLTQDLCVKVKVAKAGAAS
;
A
#
# COMPACT_ATOMS: atom_id res chain seq x y z
N MET A 1 50.42 11.87 28.47
CA MET A 1 50.68 11.92 26.99
C MET A 1 49.70 10.96 26.39
N PHE A 2 48.64 11.46 25.85
CA PHE A 2 47.67 10.63 25.08
C PHE A 2 48.33 10.39 23.73
N ASP A 3 48.45 9.12 23.38
CA ASP A 3 49.02 8.67 22.12
C ASP A 3 48.05 9.01 20.96
N ILE A 4 48.29 10.11 20.25
CA ILE A 4 47.45 10.64 19.14
C ILE A 4 47.94 10.04 17.81
N ALA A 5 48.22 8.78 17.79
CA ALA A 5 48.55 8.05 16.56
C ALA A 5 47.53 6.94 16.27
N ARG A 6 46.24 7.21 16.45
CA ARG A 6 45.20 6.44 15.78
C ARG A 6 45.00 7.05 14.40
N SER A 7 45.22 6.25 13.36
CA SER A 7 44.78 6.61 11.99
C SER A 7 43.34 7.13 12.08
N GLN A 8 43.12 8.39 11.73
CA GLN A 8 41.76 8.94 11.69
C GLN A 8 40.97 8.14 10.67
N GLU A 9 40.01 7.35 11.16
CA GLU A 9 39.06 6.73 10.26
C GLU A 9 38.19 7.84 9.67
N ASP A 10 38.13 7.90 8.33
CA ASP A 10 37.27 8.82 7.56
C ASP A 10 36.79 8.06 6.33
N VAL A 11 35.54 7.50 6.42
CA VAL A 11 35.06 6.56 5.40
C VAL A 11 33.61 6.87 5.00
N TRP A 12 33.32 6.61 3.73
CA TRP A 12 31.97 6.63 3.19
C TRP A 12 31.49 5.21 2.93
N ILE A 13 30.42 4.80 3.61
CA ILE A 13 29.88 3.45 3.57
C ILE A 13 28.57 3.45 2.78
N PRO A 14 28.47 2.69 1.68
CA PRO A 14 27.23 2.55 0.95
C PRO A 14 26.23 1.68 1.75
N THR A 15 24.99 2.15 1.84
CA THR A 15 23.89 1.42 2.51
C THR A 15 22.54 1.86 1.95
N ALA A 16 21.45 1.53 2.61
CA ALA A 16 20.10 1.92 2.18
C ALA A 16 19.25 2.41 3.36
N CYS A 17 18.44 3.43 3.10
CA CYS A 17 17.49 3.98 4.06
C CYS A 17 16.43 2.94 4.47
N GLY A 18 16.10 2.90 5.77
CA GLY A 18 15.10 2.01 6.34
C GLY A 18 13.85 2.72 6.86
N LEU A 19 13.67 4.02 6.59
CA LEU A 19 12.59 4.81 7.20
C LEU A 19 11.26 4.75 6.42
N CYS A 20 11.27 4.35 5.16
CA CYS A 20 10.04 4.19 4.35
C CYS A 20 10.23 3.21 3.19
N TYR A 21 9.16 2.99 2.43
CA TYR A 21 9.12 2.08 1.29
C TYR A 21 10.06 2.41 0.12
N SER A 22 10.60 3.63 0.04
CA SER A 22 11.46 4.02 -1.08
C SER A 22 12.83 3.39 -1.05
N VAL A 23 13.29 2.93 0.11
CA VAL A 23 14.59 2.25 0.30
C VAL A 23 15.72 2.94 -0.47
N CYS A 24 15.82 4.27 -0.37
CA CYS A 24 16.81 5.06 -1.10
C CYS A 24 18.23 4.58 -0.77
N ALA A 25 19.06 4.42 -1.81
CA ALA A 25 20.47 4.11 -1.61
C ALA A 25 21.19 5.32 -1.00
N LEU A 26 22.03 5.05 -0.02
CA LEU A 26 22.74 6.04 0.80
C LEU A 26 24.26 5.89 0.67
N LYS A 27 24.95 6.98 0.92
CA LYS A 27 26.35 7.01 1.37
C LYS A 27 26.40 7.64 2.75
N VAL A 28 26.92 6.94 3.72
CA VAL A 28 27.01 7.36 5.12
C VAL A 28 28.46 7.67 5.44
N HIS A 29 28.70 8.89 5.90
CA HIS A 29 30.02 9.35 6.32
C HIS A 29 30.22 9.02 7.78
N ARG A 30 31.23 8.22 8.08
CA ARG A 30 31.63 7.84 9.43
C ARG A 30 33.07 8.30 9.66
N VAL A 31 33.25 8.99 10.80
CA VAL A 31 34.55 9.47 11.26
C VAL A 31 34.80 8.94 12.67
N ASN A 32 35.89 8.20 12.86
CA ASN A 32 36.24 7.59 14.14
C ASN A 32 35.08 6.84 14.82
N GLY A 33 34.37 6.02 14.03
CA GLY A 33 33.24 5.22 14.50
C GLY A 33 31.91 5.99 14.63
N THR A 34 31.91 7.32 14.42
CA THR A 34 30.70 8.16 14.57
C THR A 34 30.12 8.53 13.21
N VAL A 35 28.83 8.29 13.00
CA VAL A 35 28.09 8.75 11.81
C VAL A 35 27.87 10.25 11.92
N ILE A 36 28.41 11.01 10.98
CA ILE A 36 28.35 12.48 10.98
C ILE A 36 27.53 13.04 9.81
N LYS A 37 27.29 12.24 8.74
CA LYS A 37 26.53 12.70 7.57
C LYS A 37 25.88 11.54 6.84
N ILE A 38 24.70 11.78 6.29
CA ILE A 38 23.99 10.84 5.38
C ILE A 38 23.63 11.58 4.10
N GLU A 39 24.00 11.02 2.95
CA GLU A 39 23.68 11.52 1.63
C GLU A 39 23.03 10.44 0.77
N GLY A 40 22.29 10.85 -0.27
CA GLY A 40 21.80 9.92 -1.29
C GLY A 40 22.94 9.42 -2.16
N ASN A 41 22.92 8.13 -2.52
CA ASN A 41 23.93 7.56 -3.41
C ASN A 41 23.60 7.93 -4.88
N PRO A 42 24.49 8.67 -5.60
CA PRO A 42 24.25 9.07 -6.98
C PRO A 42 24.26 7.90 -7.97
N ASP A 43 24.85 6.77 -7.61
CA ASP A 43 24.92 5.58 -8.46
C ASP A 43 23.55 4.86 -8.56
N SER A 44 22.65 5.11 -7.62
CA SER A 44 21.31 4.53 -7.65
C SER A 44 20.39 5.25 -8.62
N THR A 45 19.73 4.50 -9.50
CA THR A 45 18.71 5.03 -10.41
C THR A 45 17.37 5.32 -9.71
N THR A 46 17.17 4.76 -8.51
CA THR A 46 15.94 4.94 -7.71
C THR A 46 15.83 6.36 -7.18
N ASN A 47 16.86 6.89 -6.55
CA ASN A 47 16.87 8.22 -5.93
C ASN A 47 17.89 9.19 -6.52
N ARG A 48 18.79 8.76 -7.43
CA ARG A 48 19.73 9.60 -8.19
C ARG A 48 20.50 10.60 -7.31
N GLY A 49 21.03 10.14 -6.19
CA GLY A 49 21.75 10.97 -5.23
C GLY A 49 20.89 11.89 -4.35
N ARG A 50 19.58 11.88 -4.49
CA ARG A 50 18.67 12.70 -3.69
C ARG A 50 18.20 11.95 -2.46
N LEU A 51 17.92 12.72 -1.41
CA LEU A 51 17.39 12.18 -0.15
C LEU A 51 16.40 13.17 0.44
N CYS A 52 15.30 12.67 1.01
CA CYS A 52 14.33 13.50 1.71
C CYS A 52 14.82 13.82 3.14
N PRO A 53 14.23 14.83 3.82
CA PRO A 53 14.61 15.20 5.19
C PRO A 53 14.60 14.03 6.17
N ARG A 54 13.65 13.10 6.04
CA ARG A 54 13.56 11.88 6.87
C ARG A 54 14.82 11.03 6.77
N GLY A 55 15.30 10.80 5.54
CA GLY A 55 16.51 10.00 5.32
C GLY A 55 17.78 10.69 5.83
N VAL A 56 17.86 12.02 5.69
CA VAL A 56 18.99 12.81 6.24
C VAL A 56 18.99 12.75 7.76
N SER A 57 17.82 12.81 8.40
CA SER A 57 17.66 12.79 9.85
C SER A 57 17.84 11.41 10.49
N GLY A 58 18.18 10.40 9.71
CA GLY A 58 18.45 9.05 10.21
C GLY A 58 19.54 8.97 11.28
N ILE A 59 20.45 9.96 11.32
CA ILE A 59 21.44 10.13 12.38
C ILE A 59 20.72 10.25 13.75
N MET A 60 19.65 11.03 13.82
CA MET A 60 18.87 11.19 15.05
C MET A 60 18.08 9.94 15.42
N THR A 61 17.74 9.07 14.47
CA THR A 61 17.20 7.75 14.78
C THR A 61 18.26 6.84 15.41
N LEU A 62 19.51 6.94 14.96
CA LEU A 62 20.62 6.14 15.49
C LEU A 62 21.00 6.56 16.93
N TYR A 63 21.09 7.87 17.17
CA TYR A 63 21.61 8.45 18.43
C TYR A 63 20.52 9.05 19.34
N ASN A 64 19.24 8.82 19.04
CA ASN A 64 18.15 9.29 19.88
C ASN A 64 18.26 8.66 21.29
N PRO A 65 18.20 9.49 22.38
CA PRO A 65 18.31 8.99 23.75
C PRO A 65 17.09 8.16 24.22
N ASP A 66 15.94 8.27 23.53
CA ASP A 66 14.73 7.51 23.83
C ASP A 66 14.74 6.08 23.24
N ARG A 67 15.86 5.67 22.60
CA ARG A 67 16.03 4.32 22.07
C ARG A 67 16.03 3.28 23.17
N VAL A 68 15.39 2.15 22.90
CA VAL A 68 15.48 0.96 23.77
C VAL A 68 16.86 0.32 23.64
N ASP A 69 17.57 0.19 24.73
CA ASP A 69 18.96 -0.28 24.77
C ASP A 69 19.15 -1.70 25.32
N VAL A 70 18.25 -2.15 26.17
CA VAL A 70 18.30 -3.45 26.83
C VAL A 70 16.93 -4.13 26.81
N PRO A 71 16.83 -5.46 26.93
CA PRO A 71 15.55 -6.13 27.03
C PRO A 71 14.79 -5.70 28.29
N LEU A 72 13.48 -5.49 28.15
CA LEU A 72 12.62 -5.04 29.23
C LEU A 72 11.48 -6.04 29.47
N LYS A 73 11.10 -6.19 30.74
CA LYS A 73 9.98 -7.01 31.19
C LYS A 73 8.98 -6.14 31.94
N ARG A 74 7.71 -6.33 31.62
CA ARG A 74 6.60 -5.71 32.36
C ARG A 74 6.47 -6.30 33.75
N THR A 75 6.27 -5.45 34.75
CA THR A 75 5.95 -5.85 36.14
C THR A 75 4.49 -5.61 36.49
N ASN A 76 3.86 -4.61 35.85
CA ASN A 76 2.44 -4.35 36.08
C ASN A 76 1.58 -5.32 35.26
N PRO A 77 0.72 -6.17 35.88
CA PRO A 77 -0.12 -7.10 35.16
C PRO A 77 -1.25 -6.41 34.39
N GLU A 78 -1.64 -5.19 34.75
CA GLU A 78 -2.67 -4.41 34.07
C GLU A 78 -2.12 -3.79 32.79
N LYS A 79 -2.91 -3.84 31.71
CA LYS A 79 -2.58 -3.25 30.42
C LYS A 79 -3.65 -2.27 29.98
N GLY A 80 -3.24 -1.12 29.43
CA GLY A 80 -4.13 -0.09 28.93
C GLY A 80 -3.34 1.04 28.29
N LEU A 81 -4.07 1.98 27.69
CA LEU A 81 -3.49 3.10 26.97
C LEU A 81 -2.64 4.04 27.87
N ASP A 82 -3.07 4.20 29.13
CA ASP A 82 -2.43 5.06 30.12
C ASP A 82 -1.82 4.28 31.31
N ILE A 83 -1.79 2.96 31.23
CA ILE A 83 -1.28 2.11 32.31
C ILE A 83 0.24 1.97 32.18
N ASP A 84 0.97 2.48 33.17
CA ASP A 84 2.43 2.32 33.20
C ASP A 84 2.82 0.84 33.28
N PRO A 85 3.58 0.33 32.30
CA PRO A 85 4.04 -1.05 32.31
C PRO A 85 4.94 -1.43 33.49
N GLY A 86 5.61 -0.48 34.15
CA GLY A 86 6.56 -0.72 35.22
C GLY A 86 7.74 -1.56 34.71
N TRP A 87 8.44 -1.08 33.69
CA TRP A 87 9.54 -1.77 33.04
C TRP A 87 10.69 -2.05 34.01
N VAL A 88 11.22 -3.30 33.94
CA VAL A 88 12.48 -3.70 34.55
C VAL A 88 13.39 -4.28 33.50
N GLU A 89 14.68 -4.00 33.61
CA GLU A 89 15.71 -4.56 32.74
C GLU A 89 15.89 -6.05 33.04
N ILE A 90 16.02 -6.86 31.99
CA ILE A 90 16.32 -8.31 32.08
C ILE A 90 17.42 -8.66 31.09
N SER A 91 18.03 -9.83 31.26
CA SER A 91 19.00 -10.32 30.28
C SER A 91 18.34 -10.81 29.01
N TRP A 92 19.09 -10.80 27.88
CA TRP A 92 18.64 -11.45 26.65
C TRP A 92 18.29 -12.93 26.86
N GLU A 93 19.03 -13.65 27.69
CA GLU A 93 18.75 -15.05 27.93
C GLU A 93 17.39 -15.24 28.62
N GLU A 94 17.11 -14.47 29.69
CA GLU A 94 15.80 -14.49 30.35
C GLU A 94 14.66 -14.16 29.41
N ALA A 95 14.86 -13.13 28.56
CA ALA A 95 13.88 -12.71 27.58
C ALA A 95 13.59 -13.83 26.56
N LEU A 96 14.63 -14.41 25.97
CA LEU A 96 14.49 -15.46 24.96
C LEU A 96 13.93 -16.77 25.51
N GLU A 97 14.33 -17.17 26.73
CA GLU A 97 13.73 -18.31 27.40
C GLU A 97 12.24 -18.12 27.66
N THR A 98 11.85 -16.93 28.15
CA THR A 98 10.45 -16.60 28.42
C THR A 98 9.62 -16.67 27.12
N VAL A 99 10.12 -16.06 26.05
CA VAL A 99 9.47 -16.04 24.74
C VAL A 99 9.39 -17.45 24.14
N ALA A 100 10.49 -18.20 24.15
CA ALA A 100 10.55 -19.55 23.58
C ALA A 100 9.62 -20.52 24.32
N ALA A 101 9.57 -20.45 25.65
CA ALA A 101 8.68 -21.29 26.46
C ALA A 101 7.20 -21.03 26.11
N ARG A 102 6.82 -19.76 25.91
CA ARG A 102 5.45 -19.39 25.52
C ARG A 102 5.12 -19.84 24.10
N LEU A 103 6.02 -19.62 23.16
CA LEU A 103 5.87 -20.09 21.78
C LEU A 103 5.76 -21.62 21.70
N LYS A 104 6.60 -22.36 22.45
CA LYS A 104 6.59 -23.83 22.48
C LYS A 104 5.22 -24.37 22.95
N LYS A 105 4.66 -23.75 23.98
CA LYS A 105 3.32 -24.08 24.48
C LYS A 105 2.26 -23.85 23.42
N ILE A 106 2.22 -22.66 22.81
CA ILE A 106 1.23 -22.29 21.78
C ILE A 106 1.35 -23.23 20.57
N ARG A 107 2.57 -23.54 20.11
CA ARG A 107 2.77 -24.43 18.97
C ARG A 107 2.23 -25.84 19.22
N GLN A 108 2.36 -26.34 20.45
CA GLN A 108 1.84 -27.67 20.85
C GLN A 108 0.32 -27.70 20.99
N GLU A 109 -0.31 -26.61 21.47
CA GLU A 109 -1.75 -26.54 21.67
C GLU A 109 -2.48 -26.22 20.36
N ASP A 110 -2.20 -25.07 19.77
CA ASP A 110 -2.75 -24.59 18.50
C ASP A 110 -1.90 -23.43 17.95
N PRO A 111 -1.08 -23.63 16.93
CA PRO A 111 -0.20 -22.59 16.40
C PRO A 111 -0.96 -21.38 15.85
N ARG A 112 -2.25 -21.51 15.52
CA ARG A 112 -3.08 -20.39 15.04
C ARG A 112 -3.33 -19.31 16.10
N LYS A 113 -3.09 -19.60 17.38
CA LYS A 113 -3.19 -18.63 18.48
C LYS A 113 -2.04 -17.62 18.50
N LEU A 114 -1.00 -17.81 17.69
CA LEU A 114 0.06 -16.83 17.46
C LEU A 114 -0.34 -15.86 16.37
N LEU A 115 -0.28 -14.56 16.67
CA LEU A 115 -0.35 -13.45 15.73
C LEU A 115 1.05 -12.88 15.52
N LEU A 116 1.40 -12.58 14.29
CA LEU A 116 2.55 -11.75 13.96
C LEU A 116 2.03 -10.40 13.47
N THR A 117 2.35 -9.32 14.19
CA THR A 117 2.10 -7.96 13.72
C THR A 117 3.39 -7.26 13.36
N GLY A 118 3.36 -6.42 12.33
CA GLY A 118 4.52 -5.65 11.94
C GLY A 118 4.21 -4.68 10.81
N THR A 119 5.18 -3.86 10.47
CA THR A 119 5.08 -2.96 9.33
C THR A 119 6.09 -3.33 8.25
N VAL A 120 5.67 -3.26 6.99
CA VAL A 120 6.57 -3.48 5.85
C VAL A 120 7.63 -2.38 5.68
N THR A 121 7.59 -1.31 6.47
CA THR A 121 8.66 -0.32 6.47
C THR A 121 10.00 -0.86 6.97
N THR A 122 9.99 -1.90 7.78
CA THR A 122 11.20 -2.63 8.21
C THR A 122 11.77 -3.53 7.11
N GLN A 123 11.04 -3.78 6.04
CA GLN A 123 11.40 -4.33 4.73
C GLN A 123 12.03 -5.75 4.70
N ASP A 124 12.88 -6.09 5.64
CA ASP A 124 13.55 -7.38 5.81
C ASP A 124 13.00 -8.15 7.00
N GLU A 125 12.81 -7.48 8.11
CA GLU A 125 12.46 -8.09 9.40
C GLU A 125 11.06 -8.71 9.37
N VAL A 126 10.06 -7.96 8.89
CA VAL A 126 8.68 -8.48 8.82
C VAL A 126 8.53 -9.60 7.78
N PRO A 127 9.07 -9.51 6.56
CA PRO A 127 9.10 -10.64 5.65
C PRO A 127 9.79 -11.87 6.23
N PHE A 128 10.91 -11.71 6.94
CA PHE A 128 11.60 -12.82 7.58
C PHE A 128 10.80 -13.41 8.75
N ALA A 129 10.20 -12.56 9.58
CA ALA A 129 9.28 -12.98 10.64
C ALA A 129 8.05 -13.74 10.09
N LYS A 130 7.58 -13.39 8.89
CA LYS A 130 6.52 -14.16 8.22
C LYS A 130 6.97 -15.56 7.81
N ILE A 131 8.22 -15.74 7.36
CA ILE A 131 8.78 -17.07 7.08
C ILE A 131 8.79 -17.90 8.37
N PHE A 132 9.20 -17.30 9.48
CA PHE A 132 9.14 -17.93 10.80
C PHE A 132 7.70 -18.30 11.20
N ALA A 133 6.75 -17.38 11.04
CA ALA A 133 5.35 -17.63 11.34
C ALA A 133 4.77 -18.79 10.50
N MET A 134 5.15 -18.89 9.22
CA MET A 134 4.77 -20.01 8.35
C MET A 134 5.37 -21.33 8.84
N ALA A 135 6.66 -21.36 9.21
CA ALA A 135 7.32 -22.55 9.80
C ALA A 135 6.69 -22.92 11.15
N PHE A 136 6.31 -21.96 11.95
CA PHE A 136 5.61 -22.14 13.22
C PHE A 136 4.24 -22.81 13.04
N GLY A 137 3.58 -22.57 11.89
CA GLY A 137 2.28 -23.12 11.53
C GLY A 137 1.10 -22.15 11.75
N THR A 138 1.37 -20.85 11.98
CA THR A 138 0.31 -19.87 12.07
C THR A 138 0.01 -19.20 10.71
N PRO A 139 -1.27 -19.05 10.33
CA PRO A 139 -1.67 -18.26 9.17
C PRO A 139 -1.73 -16.75 9.45
N ASN A 140 -1.56 -16.33 10.71
CA ASN A 140 -1.86 -14.99 11.19
C ASN A 140 -0.63 -14.06 11.10
N GLY A 141 -0.02 -13.96 9.90
CA GLY A 141 0.99 -12.95 9.60
C GLY A 141 0.33 -11.67 9.10
N TRP A 142 0.41 -10.60 9.86
CA TRP A 142 -0.31 -9.39 9.61
C TRP A 142 0.56 -8.15 9.47
N ASN A 143 0.32 -7.37 8.42
CA ASN A 143 0.91 -6.07 8.23
C ASN A 143 0.02 -5.02 8.90
N SER A 144 0.42 -4.52 10.07
CA SER A 144 -0.32 -3.46 10.75
C SER A 144 -0.32 -2.19 9.92
N GLY A 145 -1.50 -1.65 9.68
CA GLY A 145 -1.74 -0.50 8.81
C GLY A 145 -2.22 -0.87 7.40
N ALA A 146 -2.08 -2.11 6.94
CA ALA A 146 -2.75 -2.52 5.72
C ALA A 146 -4.27 -2.63 5.94
N GLY A 147 -5.04 -2.13 4.97
CA GLY A 147 -6.48 -1.93 5.16
C GLY A 147 -6.82 -0.52 5.66
N ASN A 148 -6.01 0.06 6.57
CA ASN A 148 -6.17 1.45 7.00
C ASN A 148 -5.30 2.42 6.19
N HIS A 149 -3.99 2.20 6.19
CA HIS A 149 -3.03 3.14 5.58
C HIS A 149 -2.43 2.67 4.27
N CYS A 150 -2.71 1.44 3.84
CA CYS A 150 -2.23 0.85 2.60
C CYS A 150 -3.34 0.68 1.57
N GLY A 151 -2.97 0.38 0.34
CA GLY A 151 -3.83 0.36 -0.82
C GLY A 151 -4.36 -1.01 -1.21
N THR A 152 -5.24 -1.65 -0.45
CA THR A 152 -5.71 -3.01 -0.77
C THR A 152 -6.48 -3.10 -2.09
N ALA A 153 -7.40 -2.18 -2.38
CA ALA A 153 -8.12 -2.15 -3.66
C ALA A 153 -7.19 -1.80 -4.83
N GLU A 154 -6.31 -0.82 -4.65
CA GLU A 154 -5.32 -0.44 -5.66
C GLU A 154 -4.39 -1.60 -6.02
N HIS A 155 -3.94 -2.37 -5.01
CA HIS A 155 -3.10 -3.54 -5.23
C HIS A 155 -3.82 -4.67 -5.98
N LEU A 156 -5.12 -4.83 -5.76
CA LEU A 156 -5.93 -5.78 -6.51
C LEU A 156 -5.97 -5.42 -7.99
N TYR A 157 -6.28 -4.15 -8.33
CA TYR A 157 -6.26 -3.70 -9.72
C TYR A 157 -4.87 -3.68 -10.33
N GLY A 158 -3.84 -3.33 -9.55
CA GLY A 158 -2.46 -3.46 -9.96
C GLY A 158 -2.13 -4.87 -10.44
N ALA A 159 -2.59 -5.89 -9.70
CA ALA A 159 -2.43 -7.29 -10.08
C ALA A 159 -3.25 -7.68 -11.31
N LEU A 160 -4.52 -7.27 -11.37
CA LEU A 160 -5.46 -7.68 -12.42
C LEU A 160 -5.20 -7.01 -13.79
N LEU A 161 -4.72 -5.76 -13.80
CA LEU A 161 -4.60 -4.95 -15.00
C LEU A 161 -3.15 -4.64 -15.39
N HIS A 162 -2.23 -4.63 -14.41
CA HIS A 162 -0.87 -4.15 -14.60
C HIS A 162 0.21 -5.18 -14.25
N ALA A 163 -0.15 -6.41 -13.92
CA ALA A 163 0.78 -7.48 -13.53
C ALA A 163 1.70 -7.06 -12.37
N SER A 164 1.21 -6.26 -11.43
CA SER A 164 2.04 -5.61 -10.42
C SER A 164 1.30 -5.39 -9.11
N TRP A 165 2.08 -5.24 -8.04
CA TRP A 165 1.59 -4.80 -6.74
C TRP A 165 1.09 -3.36 -6.76
N ALA A 166 1.73 -2.48 -7.53
CA ALA A 166 1.43 -1.06 -7.57
C ALA A 166 1.73 -0.48 -8.95
N LYS A 167 1.28 0.73 -9.21
CA LYS A 167 1.35 1.40 -10.50
C LYS A 167 1.98 2.78 -10.36
N GLN A 168 2.60 3.25 -11.43
CA GLN A 168 3.14 4.60 -11.52
C GLN A 168 2.90 5.16 -12.93
N PRO A 169 2.71 6.48 -13.08
CA PRO A 169 2.71 7.08 -14.41
C PRO A 169 4.08 6.90 -15.06
N ASP A 170 4.12 6.79 -16.38
CA ASP A 170 5.37 6.89 -17.13
C ASP A 170 5.84 8.35 -17.16
N PRO A 171 6.79 8.76 -16.34
CA PRO A 171 7.19 10.16 -16.27
C PRO A 171 8.02 10.58 -17.48
N ASP A 172 8.55 9.64 -18.28
CA ASP A 172 9.43 9.95 -19.39
C ASP A 172 8.64 10.35 -20.65
N HIS A 173 7.43 9.81 -20.82
CA HIS A 173 6.61 10.02 -22.01
C HIS A 173 5.19 10.52 -21.72
N CYS A 174 4.72 10.57 -20.46
CA CYS A 174 3.42 11.11 -20.09
C CYS A 174 3.34 12.63 -20.35
N ARG A 175 2.18 13.09 -20.82
CA ARG A 175 1.90 14.50 -21.09
C ARG A 175 0.70 15.05 -20.32
N TYR A 176 -0.17 14.19 -19.82
CA TYR A 176 -1.32 14.58 -19.01
C TYR A 176 -1.51 13.59 -17.87
N LEU A 177 -1.31 14.05 -16.65
CA LEU A 177 -1.43 13.25 -15.44
C LEU A 177 -2.62 13.71 -14.61
N LEU A 178 -3.59 12.79 -14.39
CA LEU A 178 -4.64 12.93 -13.38
C LEU A 178 -4.16 12.25 -12.09
N ASN A 179 -4.20 12.98 -10.99
CA ASN A 179 -3.75 12.51 -9.69
C ASN A 179 -4.89 12.64 -8.66
N PHE A 180 -5.42 11.51 -8.19
CA PHE A 180 -6.55 11.46 -7.27
C PHE A 180 -6.11 11.09 -5.85
N GLY A 181 -6.25 12.01 -4.90
CA GLY A 181 -6.09 11.76 -3.48
C GLY A 181 -4.78 11.05 -3.11
N THR A 182 -3.68 11.37 -3.78
CA THR A 182 -2.37 10.82 -3.45
C THR A 182 -1.26 11.84 -3.51
N ALA A 183 -0.39 11.83 -2.51
CA ALA A 183 0.82 12.63 -2.47
C ALA A 183 1.98 11.94 -3.24
N SER A 184 1.71 11.48 -4.47
CA SER A 184 2.68 10.78 -5.32
C SER A 184 4.01 11.53 -5.43
N GLY A 185 5.08 10.89 -4.99
CA GLY A 185 6.40 11.48 -4.97
C GLY A 185 6.68 12.45 -3.81
N PHE A 186 5.70 12.82 -2.99
CA PHE A 186 5.84 13.83 -1.94
C PHE A 186 5.55 13.34 -0.51
N GLY A 187 5.25 12.10 -0.31
CA GLY A 187 4.98 11.59 1.05
C GLY A 187 4.31 10.23 1.04
N SER A 188 3.71 9.86 -0.05
CA SER A 188 3.11 8.55 -0.20
C SER A 188 3.52 7.90 -1.52
N TYR A 189 3.24 6.61 -1.62
CA TYR A 189 3.59 5.78 -2.74
C TYR A 189 5.08 5.37 -2.81
N TYR A 190 5.41 4.45 -3.71
CA TYR A 190 6.77 3.90 -3.82
C TYR A 190 7.71 4.86 -4.56
N CYS A 191 9.01 4.73 -4.30
CA CYS A 191 10.05 5.56 -4.93
C CYS A 191 9.80 7.07 -4.76
N VAL A 192 9.34 7.47 -3.58
CA VAL A 192 8.91 8.85 -3.26
C VAL A 192 9.85 9.91 -3.85
N THR A 193 11.14 9.85 -3.51
CA THR A 193 12.11 10.88 -3.93
C THR A 193 12.38 10.85 -5.44
N GLY A 194 12.53 9.64 -6.00
CA GLY A 194 12.79 9.48 -7.43
C GLY A 194 11.60 9.88 -8.28
N MET A 195 10.37 9.56 -7.85
CA MET A 195 9.16 9.90 -8.59
C MET A 195 8.85 11.40 -8.53
N ALA A 196 9.02 12.06 -7.39
CA ALA A 196 8.86 13.51 -7.26
C ALA A 196 9.73 14.26 -8.28
N GLN A 197 11.00 13.86 -8.38
CA GLN A 197 11.92 14.44 -9.35
C GLN A 197 11.47 14.19 -10.79
N ARG A 198 11.10 12.93 -11.13
CA ARG A 198 10.69 12.58 -12.50
C ARG A 198 9.41 13.30 -12.92
N ILE A 199 8.44 13.47 -12.02
CA ILE A 199 7.23 14.27 -12.26
C ILE A 199 7.60 15.74 -12.50
N ALA A 200 8.51 16.31 -11.71
CA ALA A 200 8.98 17.68 -11.92
C ALA A 200 9.70 17.84 -13.28
N GLU A 201 10.57 16.90 -13.66
CA GLU A 201 11.23 16.86 -14.97
C GLU A 201 10.21 16.69 -16.11
N ALA A 202 9.17 15.86 -15.94
CA ALA A 202 8.10 15.69 -16.92
C ALA A 202 7.30 17.00 -17.13
N ARG A 203 6.99 17.72 -16.05
CA ARG A 203 6.33 19.03 -16.14
C ARG A 203 7.19 20.07 -16.86
N VAL A 204 8.49 20.09 -16.63
CA VAL A 204 9.42 20.95 -17.39
C VAL A 204 9.39 20.62 -18.90
N ARG A 205 9.17 19.34 -19.26
CA ARG A 205 8.98 18.91 -20.65
C ARG A 205 7.54 19.17 -21.18
N GLY A 206 6.67 19.77 -20.40
CA GLY A 206 5.30 20.18 -20.79
C GLY A 206 4.21 19.16 -20.44
N MET A 207 4.43 18.24 -19.49
CA MET A 207 3.36 17.43 -18.92
C MET A 207 2.45 18.32 -18.07
N LYS A 208 1.14 18.29 -18.32
CA LYS A 208 0.14 18.89 -17.44
C LYS A 208 -0.21 17.93 -16.31
N HIS A 209 -0.09 18.41 -15.08
CA HIS A 209 -0.46 17.68 -13.86
C HIS A 209 -1.71 18.30 -13.24
N VAL A 210 -2.80 17.54 -13.21
CA VAL A 210 -4.08 17.94 -12.57
C VAL A 210 -4.26 17.09 -11.32
N CYS A 211 -4.38 17.74 -10.17
CA CYS A 211 -4.56 17.07 -8.89
C CYS A 211 -5.99 17.24 -8.39
N ILE A 212 -6.67 16.14 -8.18
CA ILE A 212 -8.03 16.07 -7.63
C ILE A 212 -7.88 15.62 -6.16
N ASP A 213 -8.09 16.53 -5.22
CA ASP A 213 -7.80 16.29 -3.81
C ASP A 213 -8.64 17.28 -2.96
N PRO A 214 -9.26 16.86 -1.86
CA PRO A 214 -9.96 17.77 -0.95
C PRO A 214 -9.07 18.86 -0.34
N PHE A 215 -7.78 18.59 -0.21
CA PHE A 215 -6.77 19.47 0.37
C PHE A 215 -5.67 19.80 -0.64
N LEU A 216 -5.20 21.04 -0.64
CA LEU A 216 -4.03 21.47 -1.42
C LEU A 216 -2.77 20.82 -0.85
N SER A 217 -2.71 19.49 -1.01
CA SER A 217 -1.61 18.63 -0.57
C SER A 217 -0.30 19.02 -1.27
N PRO A 218 0.86 18.54 -0.80
CA PRO A 218 2.14 18.80 -1.47
C PRO A 218 2.17 18.42 -2.97
N SER A 219 1.41 17.42 -3.38
CA SER A 219 1.23 17.09 -4.81
C SER A 219 0.39 18.15 -5.52
N ALA A 220 -0.72 18.56 -4.91
CA ALA A 220 -1.62 19.57 -5.47
C ALA A 220 -0.95 20.93 -5.54
N GLU A 221 -0.18 21.32 -4.54
CA GLU A 221 0.61 22.56 -4.52
C GLU A 221 1.62 22.65 -5.69
N LYS A 222 2.14 21.50 -6.14
CA LYS A 222 3.08 21.42 -7.26
C LYS A 222 2.40 21.08 -8.59
N ALA A 223 1.09 20.84 -8.62
CA ALA A 223 0.32 20.59 -9.83
C ALA A 223 0.13 21.87 -10.68
N ASP A 224 -0.23 21.70 -11.94
CA ASP A 224 -0.63 22.81 -12.80
C ASP A 224 -2.06 23.28 -12.49
N GLU A 225 -2.85 22.35 -11.93
CA GLU A 225 -4.23 22.62 -11.54
C GLU A 225 -4.60 21.76 -10.32
N TRP A 226 -5.24 22.38 -9.34
CA TRP A 226 -5.87 21.69 -8.22
C TRP A 226 -7.39 21.81 -8.32
N ILE A 227 -8.08 20.69 -8.21
CA ILE A 227 -9.54 20.59 -8.19
C ILE A 227 -9.97 20.06 -6.82
N PRO A 228 -10.53 20.93 -5.95
CA PRO A 228 -11.11 20.48 -4.69
C PRO A 228 -12.33 19.61 -4.92
N ILE A 229 -12.45 18.52 -4.15
CA ILE A 229 -13.53 17.53 -4.29
C ILE A 229 -14.06 17.12 -2.90
N VAL A 230 -15.33 16.75 -2.82
CA VAL A 230 -15.88 16.12 -1.61
C VAL A 230 -15.22 14.75 -1.41
N PRO A 231 -14.70 14.42 -0.20
CA PRO A 231 -14.04 13.14 0.05
C PRO A 231 -14.94 11.94 -0.30
N GLY A 232 -14.36 10.90 -0.93
CA GLY A 232 -15.07 9.67 -1.28
C GLY A 232 -15.96 9.76 -2.51
N THR A 233 -15.80 10.81 -3.33
CA THR A 233 -16.58 11.01 -4.56
C THR A 233 -15.75 10.88 -5.84
N ASP A 234 -14.51 10.42 -5.73
CA ASP A 234 -13.57 10.22 -6.86
C ASP A 234 -14.17 9.32 -7.95
N GLY A 235 -14.88 8.25 -7.56
CA GLY A 235 -15.55 7.35 -8.50
C GLY A 235 -16.67 8.03 -9.29
N ALA A 236 -17.43 8.94 -8.67
CA ALA A 236 -18.46 9.71 -9.37
C ALA A 236 -17.82 10.66 -10.40
N PHE A 237 -16.72 11.32 -10.03
CA PHE A 237 -15.96 12.16 -10.95
C PHE A 237 -15.41 11.34 -12.12
N ALA A 238 -14.80 10.18 -11.86
CA ALA A 238 -14.23 9.30 -12.88
C ALA A 238 -15.30 8.75 -13.84
N MET A 239 -16.48 8.35 -13.34
CA MET A 239 -17.58 7.88 -14.18
C MET A 239 -18.13 8.99 -15.09
N ALA A 240 -18.16 10.24 -14.61
CA ALA A 240 -18.54 11.37 -15.45
C ALA A 240 -17.48 11.67 -16.52
N LEU A 241 -16.19 11.54 -16.23
CA LEU A 241 -15.15 11.63 -17.27
C LEU A 241 -15.32 10.52 -18.33
N LEU A 242 -15.59 9.27 -17.90
CA LEU A 242 -15.88 8.17 -18.81
C LEU A 242 -17.15 8.44 -19.66
N ASN A 243 -18.19 9.01 -19.05
CA ASN A 243 -19.39 9.39 -19.78
C ASN A 243 -19.07 10.38 -20.90
N VAL A 244 -18.34 11.46 -20.61
CA VAL A 244 -17.93 12.45 -21.63
C VAL A 244 -17.09 11.81 -22.73
N LEU A 245 -16.11 10.96 -22.38
CA LEU A 245 -15.26 10.27 -23.34
C LEU A 245 -16.09 9.40 -24.31
N LEU A 246 -17.03 8.59 -23.77
CA LEU A 246 -17.77 7.60 -24.54
C LEU A 246 -19.01 8.15 -25.25
N HIS A 247 -19.70 9.15 -24.67
CA HIS A 247 -21.00 9.63 -25.19
C HIS A 247 -20.95 11.04 -25.80
N GLU A 248 -20.10 11.95 -25.29
CA GLU A 248 -19.99 13.29 -25.88
C GLU A 248 -18.88 13.34 -26.94
N LEU A 249 -17.72 12.73 -26.70
CA LEU A 249 -16.53 12.82 -27.55
C LEU A 249 -16.33 11.60 -28.47
N ASN A 250 -16.86 10.44 -28.08
CA ASN A 250 -16.64 9.15 -28.72
C ASN A 250 -15.13 8.81 -28.87
N ILE A 251 -14.36 9.07 -27.78
CA ILE A 251 -12.93 8.79 -27.70
C ILE A 251 -12.71 7.51 -26.88
N TYR A 252 -12.24 6.46 -27.55
CA TYR A 252 -11.76 5.21 -26.99
C TYR A 252 -10.84 4.50 -27.96
N ASP A 253 -9.96 3.62 -27.46
CA ASP A 253 -9.05 2.84 -28.31
C ASP A 253 -9.70 1.51 -28.69
N GLY A 254 -10.41 1.52 -29.83
CA GLY A 254 -11.14 0.35 -30.32
C GLY A 254 -10.25 -0.87 -30.60
N ASP A 255 -9.03 -0.64 -31.10
CA ASP A 255 -8.06 -1.71 -31.40
C ASP A 255 -7.56 -2.36 -30.11
N TYR A 256 -7.17 -1.56 -29.13
CA TYR A 256 -6.80 -2.02 -27.79
C TYR A 256 -7.94 -2.79 -27.13
N LEU A 257 -9.15 -2.27 -27.15
CA LEU A 257 -10.33 -2.92 -26.54
C LEU A 257 -10.62 -4.27 -27.18
N LYS A 258 -10.50 -4.40 -28.49
CA LYS A 258 -10.73 -5.64 -29.22
C LYS A 258 -9.69 -6.72 -28.89
N HIS A 259 -8.41 -6.34 -28.80
CA HIS A 259 -7.31 -7.32 -28.78
C HIS A 259 -6.68 -7.52 -27.39
N HIS A 260 -6.76 -6.53 -26.50
CA HIS A 260 -6.06 -6.56 -25.21
C HIS A 260 -7.00 -6.57 -23.99
N THR A 261 -8.32 -6.56 -24.22
CA THR A 261 -9.31 -6.59 -23.15
C THR A 261 -10.40 -7.63 -23.40
N ASN A 262 -11.29 -7.82 -22.40
CA ASN A 262 -12.50 -8.62 -22.58
C ASN A 262 -13.69 -7.80 -23.12
N ALA A 263 -13.45 -6.63 -23.68
CA ALA A 263 -14.48 -5.77 -24.27
C ALA A 263 -15.40 -6.49 -25.28
N PRO A 264 -14.90 -7.38 -26.18
CA PRO A 264 -15.74 -8.09 -27.12
C PRO A 264 -16.46 -9.33 -26.54
N TYR A 265 -16.20 -9.76 -25.30
CA TYR A 265 -16.83 -10.94 -24.73
C TYR A 265 -18.34 -10.74 -24.60
N LEU A 266 -19.10 -11.72 -25.04
CA LEU A 266 -20.55 -11.71 -24.99
C LEU A 266 -21.06 -11.99 -23.58
N ILE A 267 -21.90 -11.11 -23.10
CA ILE A 267 -22.53 -11.18 -21.77
C ILE A 267 -24.03 -11.48 -21.98
N GLY A 268 -24.51 -12.53 -21.34
CA GLY A 268 -25.93 -12.88 -21.34
C GLY A 268 -26.74 -12.08 -20.32
N ASP A 269 -28.07 -12.27 -20.31
CA ASP A 269 -28.99 -11.57 -19.39
C ASP A 269 -28.69 -11.85 -17.90
N ALA A 270 -28.04 -12.97 -17.57
CA ALA A 270 -27.57 -13.28 -16.22
C ALA A 270 -26.35 -12.43 -15.76
N GLY A 271 -25.77 -11.62 -16.67
CA GLY A 271 -24.60 -10.81 -16.37
C GLY A 271 -23.29 -11.61 -16.29
N ILE A 272 -23.22 -12.77 -16.92
CA ILE A 272 -22.05 -13.62 -17.05
C ILE A 272 -21.71 -13.86 -18.51
N TYR A 273 -20.47 -14.30 -18.79
CA TYR A 273 -20.04 -14.62 -20.16
C TYR A 273 -20.91 -15.72 -20.78
N VAL A 274 -21.33 -15.52 -22.02
CA VAL A 274 -21.83 -16.61 -22.84
C VAL A 274 -20.62 -17.45 -23.25
N ARG A 275 -20.68 -18.75 -22.98
CA ARG A 275 -19.56 -19.67 -23.16
C ARG A 275 -19.88 -20.72 -24.18
N ASP A 276 -18.86 -21.12 -24.92
CA ASP A 276 -18.93 -22.24 -25.84
C ASP A 276 -19.26 -23.52 -25.07
N PRO A 277 -20.26 -24.31 -25.52
CA PRO A 277 -20.71 -25.50 -24.79
C PRO A 277 -19.67 -26.64 -24.76
N GLU A 278 -18.74 -26.70 -25.72
CA GLU A 278 -17.76 -27.76 -25.80
C GLU A 278 -16.50 -27.52 -24.97
N ASN A 279 -15.94 -26.28 -25.05
CA ASN A 279 -14.66 -25.96 -24.42
C ASN A 279 -14.81 -24.98 -23.23
N HIS A 280 -16.00 -24.41 -23.02
CA HIS A 280 -16.34 -23.43 -21.99
C HIS A 280 -15.59 -22.09 -22.09
N LEU A 281 -15.03 -21.77 -23.26
CA LEU A 281 -14.38 -20.48 -23.46
C LEU A 281 -15.41 -19.36 -23.68
N PRO A 282 -15.12 -18.12 -23.25
CA PRO A 282 -15.97 -16.98 -23.55
C PRO A 282 -16.16 -16.79 -25.06
N LEU A 283 -17.38 -16.50 -25.48
CA LEU A 283 -17.70 -16.22 -26.88
C LEU A 283 -17.58 -14.73 -27.17
N ILE A 284 -17.22 -14.42 -28.41
CA ILE A 284 -17.28 -13.10 -29.05
C ILE A 284 -18.19 -13.19 -30.28
N TRP A 285 -18.67 -12.05 -30.77
CA TRP A 285 -19.35 -11.98 -32.05
C TRP A 285 -18.39 -11.50 -33.13
N ASP A 286 -18.22 -12.31 -34.18
CA ASP A 286 -17.49 -11.92 -35.39
C ASP A 286 -18.48 -11.29 -36.39
N PRO A 287 -18.44 -9.99 -36.64
CA PRO A 287 -19.39 -9.30 -37.52
C PRO A 287 -19.24 -9.70 -39.00
N LEU A 288 -18.07 -10.15 -39.41
CA LEU A 288 -17.84 -10.59 -40.81
C LEU A 288 -18.29 -12.01 -41.03
N LEU A 289 -18.15 -12.89 -40.08
CA LEU A 289 -18.68 -14.25 -40.11
C LEU A 289 -20.18 -14.29 -39.76
N GLY A 290 -20.71 -13.25 -39.13
CA GLY A 290 -22.09 -13.20 -38.65
C GLY A 290 -22.42 -14.27 -37.61
N ALA A 291 -21.46 -14.65 -36.77
CA ALA A 291 -21.58 -15.76 -35.81
C ALA A 291 -20.77 -15.53 -34.54
N ALA A 292 -21.25 -16.16 -33.45
CA ALA A 292 -20.50 -16.25 -32.22
C ALA A 292 -19.36 -17.30 -32.35
N LYS A 293 -18.19 -16.98 -31.80
CA LYS A 293 -17.01 -17.84 -31.79
C LYS A 293 -16.30 -17.76 -30.45
N PRO A 294 -15.59 -18.80 -29.99
CA PRO A 294 -14.64 -18.68 -28.88
C PRO A 294 -13.65 -17.54 -29.13
N PHE A 295 -13.29 -16.82 -28.12
CA PHE A 295 -12.44 -15.61 -28.24
C PHE A 295 -11.07 -15.86 -28.88
N ASP A 296 -10.59 -17.10 -28.86
CA ASP A 296 -9.29 -17.56 -29.39
C ASP A 296 -9.42 -18.35 -30.67
N PHE A 297 -10.60 -18.36 -31.30
CA PHE A 297 -10.82 -19.10 -32.53
C PHE A 297 -9.90 -18.59 -33.66
N PRO A 298 -9.08 -19.44 -34.30
CA PRO A 298 -8.04 -19.01 -35.25
C PRO A 298 -8.55 -18.28 -36.49
N GLY A 299 -9.83 -18.36 -36.77
CA GLY A 299 -10.48 -17.76 -37.95
C GLY A 299 -11.26 -16.49 -37.67
N ILE A 300 -11.09 -15.83 -36.49
CA ILE A 300 -11.76 -14.56 -36.19
C ILE A 300 -11.27 -13.49 -37.17
N SER A 301 -12.20 -12.84 -37.86
CA SER A 301 -11.94 -11.78 -38.82
C SER A 301 -12.02 -10.39 -38.17
N ASP A 302 -12.93 -10.18 -37.20
CA ASP A 302 -13.09 -8.97 -36.39
C ASP A 302 -13.87 -9.26 -35.10
N PHE A 303 -13.86 -8.31 -34.19
CA PHE A 303 -14.55 -8.37 -32.88
C PHE A 303 -15.60 -7.26 -32.80
N ALA A 304 -16.86 -7.63 -32.57
CA ALA A 304 -17.91 -6.65 -32.27
C ALA A 304 -17.70 -6.07 -30.86
N LEU A 305 -17.71 -4.76 -30.75
CA LEU A 305 -17.73 -4.03 -29.46
C LEU A 305 -19.13 -3.57 -29.09
N GLU A 306 -20.02 -3.39 -30.08
CA GLU A 306 -21.39 -2.93 -29.89
C GLU A 306 -22.35 -3.86 -30.62
N GLY A 307 -23.62 -3.78 -30.28
CA GLY A 307 -24.69 -4.58 -30.88
C GLY A 307 -25.35 -5.50 -29.86
N GLU A 308 -26.39 -6.15 -30.30
CA GLU A 308 -27.15 -7.17 -29.58
C GLU A 308 -27.32 -8.40 -30.48
N PHE A 309 -27.00 -9.56 -29.98
CA PHE A 309 -26.90 -10.79 -30.73
C PHE A 309 -27.72 -11.89 -30.08
N SER A 310 -28.17 -12.85 -30.88
CA SER A 310 -28.77 -14.11 -30.39
C SER A 310 -27.74 -15.23 -30.56
N VAL A 311 -27.38 -15.87 -29.45
CA VAL A 311 -26.49 -17.03 -29.45
C VAL A 311 -27.25 -18.22 -28.86
N ASP A 312 -27.56 -19.20 -29.68
CA ASP A 312 -28.36 -20.40 -29.30
C ASP A 312 -29.68 -20.02 -28.61
N GLY A 313 -30.35 -18.94 -29.08
CA GLY A 313 -31.58 -18.42 -28.53
C GLY A 313 -31.43 -17.55 -27.28
N LEU A 314 -30.21 -17.36 -26.76
CA LEU A 314 -29.91 -16.46 -25.67
C LEU A 314 -29.55 -15.07 -26.20
N ARG A 315 -30.10 -14.04 -25.57
CA ARG A 315 -29.71 -12.65 -25.82
C ARG A 315 -28.32 -12.38 -25.26
N ALA A 316 -27.45 -11.80 -26.04
CA ALA A 316 -26.09 -11.49 -25.62
C ALA A 316 -25.59 -10.16 -26.19
N ARG A 317 -24.77 -9.45 -25.42
CA ARG A 317 -24.16 -8.17 -25.82
C ARG A 317 -22.68 -8.14 -25.46
N PRO A 318 -21.82 -7.49 -26.27
CA PRO A 318 -20.42 -7.29 -25.89
C PRO A 318 -20.28 -6.56 -24.56
N ALA A 319 -19.29 -6.92 -23.77
CA ALA A 319 -19.00 -6.29 -22.49
C ALA A 319 -18.83 -4.75 -22.60
N PHE A 320 -18.21 -4.27 -23.70
CA PHE A 320 -18.07 -2.83 -23.95
C PHE A 320 -19.43 -2.15 -24.19
N ALA A 321 -20.35 -2.78 -24.91
CA ALA A 321 -21.70 -2.25 -25.09
C ALA A 321 -22.44 -2.08 -23.76
N LEU A 322 -22.27 -3.05 -22.85
CA LEU A 322 -22.83 -2.98 -21.50
C LEU A 322 -22.21 -1.85 -20.67
N LEU A 323 -20.88 -1.72 -20.69
CA LEU A 323 -20.17 -0.64 -19.99
C LEU A 323 -20.63 0.72 -20.51
N LYS A 324 -20.70 0.89 -21.83
CA LYS A 324 -21.12 2.15 -22.47
C LYS A 324 -22.55 2.53 -22.06
N GLU A 325 -23.49 1.59 -22.12
CA GLU A 325 -24.89 1.81 -21.69
C GLU A 325 -24.97 2.11 -20.19
N HIS A 326 -24.23 1.37 -19.37
CA HIS A 326 -24.18 1.58 -17.91
C HIS A 326 -23.70 2.99 -17.54
N LEU A 327 -22.74 3.53 -18.27
CA LEU A 327 -22.16 4.86 -17.99
C LEU A 327 -23.04 6.02 -18.48
N LYS A 328 -24.06 5.78 -19.29
CA LYS A 328 -24.90 6.82 -19.89
C LYS A 328 -25.57 7.78 -18.87
N PRO A 329 -26.11 7.35 -17.72
CA PRO A 329 -26.74 8.25 -16.76
C PRO A 329 -25.76 9.08 -15.93
N PHE A 330 -24.47 8.75 -15.92
CA PHE A 330 -23.49 9.39 -15.06
C PHE A 330 -22.87 10.62 -15.73
N THR A 331 -23.71 11.62 -16.01
CA THR A 331 -23.31 12.87 -16.70
C THR A 331 -22.49 13.79 -15.80
N PRO A 332 -21.77 14.79 -16.36
CA PRO A 332 -21.11 15.81 -15.55
C PRO A 332 -22.03 16.55 -14.59
N GLU A 333 -23.28 16.81 -14.98
CA GLU A 333 -24.28 17.45 -14.12
C GLU A 333 -24.68 16.56 -12.94
N TRP A 334 -24.82 15.24 -13.14
CA TRP A 334 -24.99 14.29 -12.05
C TRP A 334 -23.81 14.33 -11.10
N ALA A 335 -22.59 14.29 -11.61
CA ALA A 335 -21.39 14.27 -10.78
C ALA A 335 -21.18 15.59 -10.02
N GLU A 336 -21.52 16.74 -10.59
CA GLU A 336 -21.47 18.05 -9.93
C GLU A 336 -22.26 18.04 -8.61
N THR A 337 -23.45 17.43 -8.60
CA THR A 337 -24.30 17.34 -7.40
C THR A 337 -23.69 16.49 -6.27
N ILE A 338 -22.70 15.64 -6.58
CA ILE A 338 -22.07 14.70 -5.66
C ILE A 338 -20.68 15.19 -5.23
N THR A 339 -19.91 15.66 -6.20
CA THR A 339 -18.49 15.98 -6.05
C THR A 339 -18.23 17.44 -5.68
N SER A 340 -19.21 18.32 -5.86
CA SER A 340 -19.10 19.79 -5.85
C SER A 340 -18.25 20.37 -6.98
N VAL A 341 -17.73 19.55 -7.90
CA VAL A 341 -16.93 20.01 -9.04
C VAL A 341 -17.86 20.44 -10.17
N PRO A 342 -17.75 21.67 -10.72
CA PRO A 342 -18.63 22.14 -11.78
C PRO A 342 -18.60 21.24 -13.02
N ALA A 343 -19.77 20.93 -13.60
CA ALA A 343 -19.91 20.10 -14.78
C ALA A 343 -19.03 20.58 -15.96
N ALA A 344 -18.87 21.90 -16.10
CA ALA A 344 -17.99 22.49 -17.12
C ALA A 344 -16.51 22.10 -16.89
N THR A 345 -16.05 22.04 -15.63
CA THR A 345 -14.71 21.59 -15.27
C THR A 345 -14.52 20.12 -15.61
N ILE A 346 -15.51 19.27 -15.28
CA ILE A 346 -15.50 17.84 -15.58
C ILE A 346 -15.37 17.61 -17.09
N ARG A 347 -16.18 18.30 -17.91
CA ARG A 347 -16.11 18.22 -19.38
C ARG A 347 -14.77 18.67 -19.93
N ARG A 348 -14.23 19.77 -19.42
CA ARG A 348 -12.92 20.27 -19.84
C ARG A 348 -11.82 19.26 -19.54
N VAL A 349 -11.77 18.71 -18.31
CA VAL A 349 -10.77 17.71 -17.90
C VAL A 349 -10.87 16.45 -18.77
N ALA A 350 -12.09 15.95 -19.01
CA ALA A 350 -12.32 14.81 -19.88
C ALA A 350 -11.86 15.07 -21.33
N THR A 351 -12.14 16.27 -21.85
CA THR A 351 -11.75 16.67 -23.21
C THR A 351 -10.23 16.76 -23.34
N GLU A 352 -9.56 17.40 -22.38
CA GLU A 352 -8.10 17.50 -22.36
C GLU A 352 -7.45 16.11 -22.28
N PHE A 353 -7.91 15.27 -21.36
CA PHE A 353 -7.44 13.89 -21.19
C PHE A 353 -7.65 13.05 -22.45
N GLY A 354 -8.86 13.09 -23.02
CA GLY A 354 -9.19 12.32 -24.22
C GLY A 354 -8.35 12.71 -25.44
N HIS A 355 -8.13 14.01 -25.67
CA HIS A 355 -7.31 14.49 -26.78
C HIS A 355 -5.81 14.15 -26.56
N GLU A 356 -5.30 14.34 -25.33
CA GLU A 356 -3.90 13.99 -25.04
C GLU A 356 -3.66 12.49 -24.99
N ALA A 357 -4.68 11.65 -24.88
CA ALA A 357 -4.54 10.19 -25.00
C ALA A 357 -4.02 9.76 -26.38
N ARG A 358 -4.18 10.59 -27.41
CA ARG A 358 -3.62 10.41 -28.77
C ARG A 358 -3.88 9.01 -29.32
N VAL A 359 -5.11 8.54 -29.16
CA VAL A 359 -5.51 7.20 -29.65
C VAL A 359 -5.09 7.02 -31.11
N GLY A 360 -4.48 5.89 -31.44
CA GLY A 360 -3.93 5.57 -32.75
C GLY A 360 -2.49 6.04 -33.01
N SER A 361 -1.91 6.90 -32.13
CA SER A 361 -0.50 7.33 -32.27
C SER A 361 0.48 6.23 -31.87
N THR A 362 1.70 6.33 -32.42
CA THR A 362 2.81 5.43 -32.12
C THR A 362 4.08 6.21 -31.77
N ILE A 363 5.01 5.52 -31.10
CA ILE A 363 6.35 5.99 -30.78
C ILE A 363 7.38 4.89 -31.06
N VAL A 364 8.58 5.26 -31.48
CA VAL A 364 9.69 4.32 -31.68
C VAL A 364 10.66 4.40 -30.51
N LEU A 365 10.81 3.29 -29.78
CA LEU A 365 11.76 3.13 -28.69
C LEU A 365 12.61 1.89 -28.92
N ASP A 366 13.94 2.01 -28.84
CA ASP A 366 14.90 0.93 -29.09
C ASP A 366 14.62 0.17 -30.41
N GLY A 367 14.24 0.91 -31.48
CA GLY A 367 13.92 0.34 -32.78
C GLY A 367 12.56 -0.38 -32.87
N LYS A 368 11.74 -0.39 -31.82
CA LYS A 368 10.41 -0.98 -31.80
C LYS A 368 9.33 0.08 -31.88
N THR A 369 8.36 -0.10 -32.76
CA THR A 369 7.17 0.77 -32.86
C THR A 369 6.13 0.30 -31.87
N LEU A 370 5.74 1.18 -30.95
CA LEU A 370 4.82 0.91 -29.84
C LEU A 370 3.62 1.87 -29.90
N PRO A 371 2.44 1.47 -29.40
CA PRO A 371 1.35 2.40 -29.15
C PRO A 371 1.83 3.53 -28.25
N TYR A 372 1.41 4.77 -28.50
CA TYR A 372 1.74 5.94 -27.69
C TYR A 372 0.46 6.56 -27.12
N ARG A 373 0.30 6.45 -25.79
CA ARG A 373 -0.89 6.96 -25.07
C ARG A 373 -0.42 7.80 -23.87
N PRO A 374 -0.06 9.08 -24.10
CA PRO A 374 0.63 9.91 -23.12
C PRO A 374 -0.27 10.49 -22.02
N VAL A 375 -1.16 9.67 -21.48
CA VAL A 375 -2.03 10.01 -20.35
C VAL A 375 -1.96 8.94 -19.27
N ALA A 376 -1.99 9.36 -18.01
CA ALA A 376 -2.01 8.45 -16.88
C ALA A 376 -2.97 8.93 -15.79
N VAL A 377 -3.59 7.97 -15.10
CA VAL A 377 -4.41 8.21 -13.91
C VAL A 377 -3.72 7.55 -12.73
N THR A 378 -3.25 8.35 -11.77
CA THR A 378 -2.67 7.83 -10.55
C THR A 378 -3.57 8.13 -9.36
N TYR A 379 -3.66 7.17 -8.46
CA TYR A 379 -4.41 7.29 -7.22
C TYR A 379 -3.80 6.39 -6.15
N PHE A 380 -4.11 6.66 -4.90
CA PHE A 380 -3.72 5.78 -3.81
C PHE A 380 -4.73 5.90 -2.66
N LYS A 381 -4.27 6.06 -1.42
CA LYS A 381 -5.13 5.91 -0.25
C LYS A 381 -6.30 6.91 -0.19
N GLY A 382 -6.13 8.14 -0.66
CA GLY A 382 -7.22 9.14 -0.67
C GLY A 382 -8.45 8.65 -1.44
N ALA A 383 -8.27 8.14 -2.66
CA ALA A 383 -9.36 7.67 -3.50
C ALA A 383 -9.91 6.27 -3.12
N GLN A 384 -9.15 5.46 -2.39
CA GLN A 384 -9.57 4.11 -1.99
C GLN A 384 -9.85 3.95 -0.49
N GLY A 385 -9.57 4.95 0.33
CA GLY A 385 -9.85 4.94 1.77
C GLY A 385 -11.32 5.14 2.08
N HIS A 386 -12.21 4.43 1.40
CA HIS A 386 -13.65 4.59 1.47
C HIS A 386 -14.38 3.23 1.46
N LYS A 387 -15.60 3.22 1.98
CA LYS A 387 -16.47 2.03 2.02
C LYS A 387 -16.66 1.36 0.65
N ASN A 388 -16.52 2.10 -0.45
CA ASN A 388 -16.68 1.60 -1.82
C ASN A 388 -15.36 1.61 -2.59
N ALA A 389 -14.25 1.27 -1.93
CA ALA A 389 -12.91 1.33 -2.50
C ALA A 389 -12.77 0.54 -3.81
N LEU A 390 -13.36 -0.68 -3.88
CA LEU A 390 -13.33 -1.50 -5.09
C LEU A 390 -13.93 -0.76 -6.29
N LEU A 391 -15.16 -0.22 -6.14
CA LEU A 391 -15.89 0.42 -7.23
C LEU A 391 -15.29 1.77 -7.62
N ASN A 392 -14.79 2.55 -6.67
CA ASN A 392 -14.04 3.78 -6.95
C ASN A 392 -12.79 3.51 -7.78
N CYS A 393 -11.98 2.54 -7.37
CA CYS A 393 -10.79 2.15 -8.10
C CYS A 393 -11.11 1.61 -9.50
N MET A 394 -12.21 0.85 -9.66
CA MET A 394 -12.66 0.38 -10.96
C MET A 394 -12.92 1.53 -11.92
N ALA A 395 -13.63 2.57 -11.49
CA ALA A 395 -13.90 3.74 -12.32
C ALA A 395 -12.62 4.47 -12.75
N LEU A 396 -11.65 4.63 -11.83
CA LEU A 396 -10.36 5.27 -12.10
C LEU A 396 -9.50 4.46 -13.09
N GLU A 397 -9.45 3.13 -12.95
CA GLU A 397 -8.72 2.26 -13.87
C GLU A 397 -9.30 2.27 -15.27
N LEU A 398 -10.64 2.25 -15.38
CA LEU A 398 -11.31 2.26 -16.69
C LEU A 398 -10.96 3.51 -17.51
N LEU A 399 -10.65 4.65 -16.92
CA LEU A 399 -10.15 5.82 -17.64
C LEU A 399 -8.88 5.51 -18.44
N THR A 400 -7.97 4.76 -17.85
CA THR A 400 -6.72 4.33 -18.48
C THR A 400 -6.97 3.23 -19.52
N GLU A 401 -7.83 2.26 -19.19
CA GLU A 401 -8.11 1.11 -20.07
C GLU A 401 -8.89 1.48 -21.32
N ILE A 402 -9.87 2.40 -21.21
CA ILE A 402 -10.70 2.83 -22.36
C ILE A 402 -9.88 3.47 -23.48
N VAL A 403 -8.86 4.23 -23.12
CA VAL A 403 -7.97 4.88 -24.11
C VAL A 403 -6.71 4.08 -24.42
N GLY A 404 -6.57 2.86 -23.90
CA GLY A 404 -5.43 1.98 -24.16
C GLY A 404 -4.11 2.44 -23.53
N ALA A 405 -4.16 3.23 -22.46
CA ALA A 405 -2.98 3.84 -21.82
C ALA A 405 -2.37 2.96 -20.70
N SER A 406 -2.60 1.66 -20.74
CA SER A 406 -2.14 0.70 -19.74
C SER A 406 -0.87 -0.02 -20.22
N ASN A 407 0.23 0.13 -19.47
CA ASN A 407 1.53 -0.53 -19.72
C ASN A 407 2.12 -0.29 -21.13
N VAL A 408 1.91 0.92 -21.63
CA VAL A 408 2.45 1.45 -22.88
C VAL A 408 3.16 2.79 -22.63
N PRO A 409 4.03 3.25 -23.55
CA PRO A 409 4.70 4.55 -23.43
C PRO A 409 3.75 5.71 -23.16
N GLY A 410 4.04 6.45 -22.12
CA GLY A 410 3.27 7.63 -21.67
C GLY A 410 2.09 7.31 -20.75
N GLY A 411 1.73 6.06 -20.58
CA GLY A 411 0.57 5.62 -19.82
C GLY A 411 0.86 5.31 -18.35
N LEU A 412 -0.04 4.54 -17.76
CA LEU A 412 0.10 3.99 -16.40
C LEU A 412 0.84 2.65 -16.45
N LEU A 413 1.93 2.55 -15.73
CA LEU A 413 2.82 1.38 -15.75
C LEU A 413 2.73 0.61 -14.43
N GLY A 414 2.65 -0.71 -14.51
CA GLY A 414 2.85 -1.58 -13.36
C GLY A 414 4.29 -1.49 -12.87
N MET A 415 4.46 -1.30 -11.57
CA MET A 415 5.77 -1.42 -10.93
C MET A 415 6.21 -2.88 -11.01
N ASN A 416 7.35 -3.13 -11.62
CA ASN A 416 7.86 -4.49 -11.72
C ASN A 416 8.00 -5.08 -10.32
N SER A 417 7.50 -6.28 -10.10
CA SER A 417 7.71 -6.96 -8.83
C SER A 417 9.20 -7.28 -8.70
N CYS A 418 9.74 -6.75 -7.67
CA CYS A 418 11.00 -6.96 -6.98
C CYS A 418 11.94 -8.07 -7.47
N SER A 419 13.15 -7.83 -7.18
CA SER A 419 14.37 -8.65 -7.18
C SER A 419 14.18 -10.10 -7.63
N LEU A 420 13.94 -10.26 -8.92
CA LEU A 420 13.94 -11.57 -9.55
C LEU A 420 15.35 -12.03 -9.94
N GLY A 421 16.36 -11.28 -9.49
CA GLY A 421 17.77 -11.50 -9.79
C GLY A 421 18.24 -10.79 -11.07
N HIS A 422 19.52 -10.92 -11.35
CA HIS A 422 20.13 -10.41 -12.57
C HIS A 422 19.57 -11.12 -13.80
N PRO A 423 19.43 -10.48 -14.97
CA PRO A 423 18.96 -11.13 -16.20
C PRO A 423 19.69 -12.42 -16.57
N ASP A 424 20.98 -12.49 -16.25
CA ASP A 424 21.83 -13.66 -16.54
C ASP A 424 21.67 -14.81 -15.52
N SER A 425 20.82 -14.67 -14.51
CA SER A 425 20.63 -15.65 -13.42
C SER A 425 19.28 -16.42 -13.52
N ASP A 426 18.77 -16.65 -14.73
CA ASP A 426 17.51 -17.39 -14.98
C ASP A 426 16.28 -16.81 -14.25
N ARG A 427 16.25 -15.50 -14.06
CA ARG A 427 15.04 -14.88 -13.53
C ARG A 427 13.83 -15.14 -14.42
N PRO A 428 12.61 -15.26 -13.86
CA PRO A 428 11.41 -15.48 -14.64
C PRO A 428 11.20 -14.40 -15.70
N LYS A 429 10.69 -14.79 -16.86
CA LYS A 429 10.25 -13.82 -17.88
C LYS A 429 9.15 -12.95 -17.30
N TRP A 430 9.28 -11.65 -17.49
CA TRP A 430 8.38 -10.66 -16.92
C TRP A 430 7.03 -10.56 -17.62
N ILE A 431 6.96 -10.89 -18.91
CA ILE A 431 5.74 -10.69 -19.72
C ILE A 431 4.61 -11.58 -19.18
N PRO A 432 3.48 -11.00 -18.78
CA PRO A 432 2.33 -11.74 -18.29
C PRO A 432 1.78 -12.69 -19.34
N HIS A 433 1.21 -13.80 -18.91
CA HIS A 433 0.58 -14.80 -19.77
C HIS A 433 -0.93 -14.89 -19.52
N ALA A 434 -1.66 -15.43 -20.50
CA ALA A 434 -3.09 -15.63 -20.44
C ALA A 434 -3.46 -16.87 -19.63
N GLY A 435 -4.48 -16.79 -18.81
CA GLY A 435 -5.20 -17.90 -18.21
C GLY A 435 -6.25 -18.47 -19.16
N ARG A 436 -7.10 -19.36 -18.64
CA ARG A 436 -8.10 -20.10 -19.41
C ARG A 436 -9.05 -19.20 -20.22
N ASP A 437 -9.52 -18.11 -19.64
CA ASP A 437 -10.44 -17.18 -20.31
C ASP A 437 -9.71 -16.07 -21.09
N GLY A 438 -8.42 -16.25 -21.38
CA GLY A 438 -7.58 -15.26 -22.05
C GLY A 438 -7.18 -14.08 -21.15
N LEU A 439 -7.70 -14.00 -19.94
CA LEU A 439 -7.37 -12.95 -19.02
C LEU A 439 -6.02 -13.20 -18.35
N MET A 440 -5.35 -12.12 -18.03
CA MET A 440 -4.01 -12.13 -17.50
C MET A 440 -3.91 -12.90 -16.17
N VAL A 441 -2.96 -13.83 -16.11
CA VAL A 441 -2.52 -14.49 -14.89
C VAL A 441 -1.14 -13.99 -14.56
N THR A 442 -0.99 -13.48 -13.37
CA THR A 442 0.32 -13.03 -12.88
C THR A 442 0.69 -13.78 -11.63
N GLY A 443 1.92 -14.33 -11.63
CA GLY A 443 2.58 -14.71 -10.41
C GLY A 443 3.55 -13.60 -10.05
N TYR A 444 3.17 -12.68 -9.21
CA TYR A 444 4.16 -11.82 -8.59
C TYR A 444 4.32 -12.20 -7.12
N TRP A 445 5.55 -12.14 -6.66
CA TRP A 445 5.92 -12.44 -5.28
C TRP A 445 5.91 -11.13 -4.44
N PRO A 446 5.63 -11.15 -3.14
CA PRO A 446 5.38 -12.29 -2.24
C PRO A 446 3.91 -12.72 -2.12
N ASN A 447 2.99 -11.97 -2.66
CA ASN A 447 1.57 -12.25 -2.62
C ASN A 447 1.08 -12.38 -4.06
N PRO A 448 0.97 -13.60 -4.60
CA PRO A 448 0.32 -13.76 -5.89
C PRO A 448 -1.06 -13.10 -5.79
N PRO A 449 -1.49 -12.36 -6.83
CA PRO A 449 -2.87 -11.88 -6.90
C PRO A 449 -3.81 -13.05 -6.74
N PRO A 450 -5.07 -12.80 -6.36
CA PRO A 450 -6.05 -13.86 -6.37
C PRO A 450 -5.96 -14.58 -7.72
N PRO A 451 -5.80 -15.91 -7.74
CA PRO A 451 -5.69 -16.64 -9.00
C PRO A 451 -6.95 -16.38 -9.81
N TYR A 452 -6.79 -16.20 -11.12
CA TYR A 452 -7.95 -16.20 -12.00
C TYR A 452 -8.11 -17.60 -12.64
N PRO A 453 -9.29 -18.19 -12.60
CA PRO A 453 -10.47 -17.78 -11.83
C PRO A 453 -10.21 -17.76 -10.32
N PRO A 454 -10.98 -16.95 -9.56
CA PRO A 454 -10.79 -16.80 -8.12
C PRO A 454 -10.93 -18.13 -7.39
N LYS A 455 -10.29 -18.24 -6.23
CA LYS A 455 -10.44 -19.42 -5.36
C LYS A 455 -11.88 -19.54 -4.90
N GLU A 456 -12.28 -20.78 -4.64
CA GLU A 456 -13.56 -21.09 -4.02
C GLU A 456 -13.70 -20.34 -2.67
N VAL A 457 -14.88 -19.76 -2.45
CA VAL A 457 -15.22 -19.13 -1.16
C VAL A 457 -15.43 -20.22 -0.12
N LYS A 458 -14.70 -20.11 1.00
CA LYS A 458 -14.78 -21.02 2.12
C LYS A 458 -15.32 -20.30 3.36
N LYS A 459 -15.81 -21.09 4.33
CA LYS A 459 -16.09 -20.53 5.66
C LYS A 459 -14.84 -19.84 6.23
N PRO A 460 -14.98 -18.85 7.12
CA PRO A 460 -13.84 -18.23 7.77
C PRO A 460 -12.99 -19.27 8.49
N GLU A 461 -11.69 -19.25 8.21
CA GLU A 461 -10.69 -20.14 8.82
C GLU A 461 -9.67 -19.33 9.61
N THR A 462 -9.54 -18.04 9.27
CA THR A 462 -8.56 -17.11 9.82
C THR A 462 -9.19 -15.78 10.18
N ILE A 463 -8.56 -15.06 11.11
CA ILE A 463 -9.04 -13.77 11.61
C ILE A 463 -9.07 -12.66 10.54
N ASP A 464 -8.45 -12.85 9.39
CA ASP A 464 -8.40 -11.88 8.30
C ASP A 464 -9.52 -12.02 7.25
N LEU A 465 -10.41 -12.99 7.41
CA LEU A 465 -11.52 -13.34 6.52
C LEU A 465 -11.14 -13.69 5.06
N ARG A 466 -9.87 -13.85 4.72
CA ARG A 466 -9.45 -14.11 3.32
C ARG A 466 -9.97 -15.43 2.73
N ALA A 467 -10.29 -16.42 3.55
CA ALA A 467 -10.94 -17.64 3.06
C ALA A 467 -12.37 -17.37 2.56
N MET A 468 -13.07 -16.44 3.19
CA MET A 468 -14.42 -16.03 2.83
C MET A 468 -14.43 -14.91 1.77
N VAL A 469 -13.45 -14.01 1.81
CA VAL A 469 -13.32 -12.88 0.88
C VAL A 469 -11.96 -12.99 0.15
N PRO A 470 -11.83 -13.89 -0.84
CA PRO A 470 -10.54 -14.19 -1.46
C PRO A 470 -10.02 -13.10 -2.42
N THR A 471 -10.74 -12.02 -2.61
CA THR A 471 -10.31 -10.83 -3.36
C THR A 471 -9.30 -9.97 -2.60
N CYS A 472 -9.22 -10.08 -1.27
CA CYS A 472 -8.28 -9.29 -0.49
C CYS A 472 -6.82 -9.72 -0.77
N PRO A 473 -5.97 -8.86 -1.34
CA PRO A 473 -4.62 -9.24 -1.73
C PRO A 473 -3.62 -9.29 -0.57
N GLY A 474 -3.97 -8.76 0.59
CA GLY A 474 -3.03 -8.59 1.69
C GLY A 474 -3.67 -8.66 3.06
N SER A 475 -3.46 -7.63 3.85
CA SER A 475 -3.99 -7.51 5.20
C SER A 475 -5.36 -6.84 5.21
N SER A 476 -6.17 -7.21 6.17
CA SER A 476 -7.59 -6.88 6.24
C SER A 476 -7.88 -5.77 7.25
N GLY A 477 -8.61 -4.75 6.84
CA GLY A 477 -9.21 -3.75 7.74
C GLY A 477 -10.31 -4.34 8.64
N ALA A 478 -10.82 -5.53 8.32
CA ALA A 478 -11.76 -6.25 9.17
C ALA A 478 -11.09 -6.96 10.35
N LEU A 479 -9.77 -7.10 10.36
CA LEU A 479 -9.04 -7.89 11.36
C LEU A 479 -9.33 -7.46 12.81
N PRO A 480 -9.33 -6.17 13.19
CA PRO A 480 -9.70 -5.76 14.55
C PRO A 480 -11.14 -6.16 14.92
N VAL A 481 -12.06 -6.10 13.95
CA VAL A 481 -13.47 -6.48 14.17
C VAL A 481 -13.60 -7.97 14.47
N VAL A 482 -12.86 -8.80 13.72
CA VAL A 482 -12.86 -10.27 13.89
C VAL A 482 -12.14 -10.68 15.16
N MET A 483 -11.02 -10.04 15.49
CA MET A 483 -10.28 -10.31 16.74
C MET A 483 -11.09 -9.97 17.99
N ALA A 484 -11.90 -8.91 17.93
CA ALA A 484 -12.76 -8.54 19.06
C ALA A 484 -13.85 -9.57 19.35
N ASP A 485 -14.37 -10.25 18.32
CA ASP A 485 -15.42 -11.28 18.47
C ASP A 485 -15.24 -12.41 17.43
N PRO A 486 -14.25 -13.28 17.60
CA PRO A 486 -13.99 -14.37 16.65
C PRO A 486 -15.12 -15.41 16.58
N GLU A 487 -15.91 -15.56 17.63
CA GLU A 487 -17.05 -16.51 17.66
C GLU A 487 -18.17 -16.06 16.72
N ARG A 488 -18.48 -14.77 16.66
CA ARG A 488 -19.42 -14.19 15.68
C ARG A 488 -19.01 -14.54 14.25
N PHE A 489 -17.71 -14.52 13.96
CA PHE A 489 -17.15 -14.82 12.65
C PHE A 489 -16.81 -16.31 12.43
N LYS A 490 -17.22 -17.19 13.36
CA LYS A 490 -16.97 -18.65 13.28
C LYS A 490 -15.49 -19.02 13.17
N VAL A 491 -14.60 -18.14 13.65
CA VAL A 491 -13.16 -18.42 13.78
C VAL A 491 -12.95 -19.26 15.04
N PRO A 492 -12.36 -20.46 14.93
CA PRO A 492 -12.38 -21.44 16.03
C PRO A 492 -11.29 -21.24 17.10
N TYR A 493 -10.63 -20.09 17.14
CA TYR A 493 -9.57 -19.77 18.10
C TYR A 493 -9.56 -18.29 18.47
N LYS A 494 -8.92 -17.97 19.58
CA LYS A 494 -8.58 -16.58 19.98
C LYS A 494 -7.07 -16.43 19.96
N ILE A 495 -6.59 -15.21 19.66
CA ILE A 495 -5.16 -14.90 19.74
C ILE A 495 -4.73 -14.86 21.21
N GLU A 496 -3.67 -15.60 21.54
CA GLU A 496 -3.10 -15.63 22.89
C GLU A 496 -1.72 -14.96 22.97
N MET A 497 -1.03 -14.84 21.83
CA MET A 497 0.27 -14.20 21.76
C MET A 497 0.40 -13.36 20.50
N ASN A 498 0.98 -12.16 20.64
CA ASN A 498 1.39 -11.29 19.54
C ASN A 498 2.91 -11.16 19.51
N PHE A 499 3.50 -11.55 18.39
CA PHE A 499 4.90 -11.29 18.09
C PHE A 499 4.95 -10.02 17.23
N HIS A 500 5.36 -8.92 17.85
CA HIS A 500 5.21 -7.58 17.31
C HIS A 500 6.55 -7.04 16.82
N VAL A 501 6.62 -6.62 15.54
CA VAL A 501 7.85 -6.14 14.91
C VAL A 501 7.67 -4.73 14.37
N GLY A 502 8.14 -3.73 15.12
CA GLY A 502 8.32 -2.36 14.66
C GLY A 502 7.08 -1.70 14.05
N ALA A 503 5.94 -1.73 14.72
CA ALA A 503 4.72 -1.05 14.31
C ALA A 503 4.02 -0.40 15.51
N ASN A 504 3.22 0.63 15.29
CA ASN A 504 2.35 1.19 16.32
C ASN A 504 0.89 0.91 15.97
N HIS A 505 0.44 -0.33 16.18
CA HIS A 505 -0.91 -0.77 15.82
C HIS A 505 -2.01 -0.03 16.59
N VAL A 506 -1.69 0.56 17.75
CA VAL A 506 -2.63 1.37 18.52
C VAL A 506 -2.97 2.69 17.81
N MET A 507 -1.98 3.30 17.15
CA MET A 507 -2.15 4.53 16.39
C MET A 507 -2.39 4.33 14.89
N THR A 508 -2.43 3.10 14.40
CA THR A 508 -2.61 2.82 12.96
C THR A 508 -3.92 2.11 12.62
N PHE A 509 -4.70 1.74 13.62
CA PHE A 509 -6.05 1.20 13.47
C PHE A 509 -7.10 2.14 14.03
N ALA A 510 -8.31 1.95 13.52
CA ALA A 510 -9.45 2.71 14.00
C ALA A 510 -9.69 2.49 15.50
N ASN A 511 -9.89 3.57 16.21
CA ASN A 511 -10.27 3.62 17.62
C ASN A 511 -9.27 2.91 18.58
N PRO A 512 -8.33 3.66 19.16
CA PRO A 512 -7.35 3.12 20.10
C PRO A 512 -7.95 2.33 21.28
N ASP A 513 -9.14 2.71 21.79
CA ASP A 513 -9.82 1.95 22.86
C ASP A 513 -10.24 0.54 22.41
N ALA A 514 -10.72 0.42 21.18
CA ALA A 514 -11.09 -0.88 20.62
C ALA A 514 -9.85 -1.78 20.48
N ILE A 515 -8.73 -1.20 20.03
CA ILE A 515 -7.46 -1.91 19.92
C ILE A 515 -6.92 -2.30 21.29
N ALA A 516 -6.97 -1.40 22.26
CA ALA A 516 -6.59 -1.69 23.65
C ALA A 516 -7.37 -2.87 24.23
N ASN A 517 -8.69 -2.91 24.00
CA ASN A 517 -9.53 -4.01 24.45
C ASN A 517 -9.18 -5.37 23.82
N ILE A 518 -8.64 -5.38 22.59
CA ILE A 518 -8.18 -6.60 21.92
C ILE A 518 -6.86 -7.09 22.53
N PHE A 519 -5.89 -6.19 22.78
CA PHE A 519 -4.54 -6.57 23.14
C PHE A 519 -4.27 -6.65 24.65
N LYS A 520 -5.16 -6.15 25.52
CA LYS A 520 -4.95 -6.17 26.98
C LYS A 520 -4.74 -7.57 27.55
N ASP A 521 -5.38 -8.59 26.98
CA ASP A 521 -5.30 -9.98 27.44
C ASP A 521 -4.33 -10.85 26.60
N VAL A 522 -3.67 -10.25 25.61
CA VAL A 522 -2.72 -10.94 24.72
C VAL A 522 -1.29 -10.81 25.26
N PHE A 523 -0.57 -11.92 25.36
CA PHE A 523 0.86 -11.86 25.66
C PHE A 523 1.62 -11.28 24.48
N GLN A 524 2.21 -10.09 24.64
CA GLN A 524 2.89 -9.41 23.54
C GLN A 524 4.39 -9.33 23.77
N VAL A 525 5.13 -9.70 22.71
CA VAL A 525 6.58 -9.48 22.61
C VAL A 525 6.84 -8.49 21.52
N SER A 526 7.44 -7.35 21.84
CA SER A 526 7.74 -6.28 20.86
C SER A 526 9.22 -6.17 20.58
N PHE A 527 9.59 -6.24 19.29
CA PHE A 527 10.86 -5.69 18.84
C PHE A 527 10.65 -4.18 18.58
N ALA A 528 11.27 -3.35 19.38
CA ALA A 528 11.02 -1.93 19.37
C ALA A 528 12.30 -1.09 19.28
N LEU A 529 12.23 -0.02 18.51
CA LEU A 529 13.23 1.04 18.51
C LEU A 529 12.98 2.01 19.69
N PHE A 530 11.71 2.28 19.97
CA PHE A 530 11.22 3.21 20.98
C PHE A 530 10.07 2.58 21.78
N LEU A 531 9.84 3.09 22.99
CA LEU A 531 8.68 2.69 23.81
C LEU A 531 7.46 3.55 23.41
N ASP A 532 6.81 3.15 22.31
CA ASP A 532 5.60 3.80 21.78
C ASP A 532 4.31 3.25 22.43
N GLU A 533 3.15 3.73 21.99
CA GLU A 533 1.84 3.34 22.50
C GLU A 533 1.54 1.85 22.35
N ALA A 534 2.05 1.19 21.33
CA ALA A 534 1.88 -0.25 21.14
C ALA A 534 2.68 -1.05 22.19
N THR A 535 3.80 -0.53 22.65
CA THR A 535 4.63 -1.18 23.68
C THR A 535 3.97 -1.18 25.06
N TYR A 536 2.98 -0.30 25.32
CA TYR A 536 2.18 -0.34 26.55
C TYR A 536 1.41 -1.65 26.75
N PHE A 537 1.26 -2.44 25.70
CA PHE A 537 0.61 -3.77 25.75
C PHE A 537 1.63 -4.92 25.81
N SER A 538 2.92 -4.64 25.75
CA SER A 538 3.97 -5.67 25.72
C SER A 538 4.25 -6.22 27.11
N ASP A 539 4.52 -7.53 27.19
CA ASP A 539 5.04 -8.23 28.35
C ASP A 539 6.57 -8.24 28.33
N ILE A 540 7.14 -8.38 27.12
CA ILE A 540 8.58 -8.32 26.85
C ILE A 540 8.83 -7.31 25.72
N VAL A 541 9.81 -6.42 25.91
CA VAL A 541 10.34 -5.56 24.86
C VAL A 541 11.78 -5.98 24.56
N LEU A 542 12.07 -6.24 23.31
CA LEU A 542 13.40 -6.60 22.80
C LEU A 542 13.99 -5.40 22.04
N PRO A 543 15.19 -4.92 22.38
CA PRO A 543 15.80 -3.76 21.74
C PRO A 543 16.22 -4.09 20.31
N ALA A 544 15.60 -3.43 19.35
CA ALA A 544 15.85 -3.62 17.94
C ALA A 544 16.98 -2.73 17.41
N ALA A 545 17.88 -3.30 16.60
CA ALA A 545 18.87 -2.56 15.84
C ALA A 545 18.20 -1.70 14.77
N SER A 546 18.64 -0.46 14.59
CA SER A 546 18.16 0.41 13.52
C SER A 546 18.71 -0.04 12.15
N TYR A 547 18.19 0.56 11.07
CA TYR A 547 18.66 0.24 9.72
C TYR A 547 20.15 0.62 9.46
N LEU A 548 20.76 1.45 10.32
CA LEU A 548 22.18 1.80 10.27
C LEU A 548 23.08 0.83 11.06
N GLU A 549 22.46 -0.03 11.87
CA GLU A 549 23.13 -0.98 12.76
C GLU A 549 23.01 -2.45 12.29
N ARG A 550 22.24 -2.73 11.22
CA ARG A 550 21.92 -4.11 10.81
C ARG A 550 22.07 -4.37 9.32
N LEU A 551 22.27 -5.63 8.98
CA LEU A 551 22.25 -6.15 7.62
C LEU A 551 20.82 -6.50 7.20
N SER A 552 20.44 -6.18 5.95
CA SER A 552 19.18 -6.55 5.34
C SER A 552 19.37 -7.37 4.07
N HIS A 553 18.49 -8.33 3.87
CA HIS A 553 18.45 -9.15 2.67
C HIS A 553 17.52 -8.64 1.56
N THR A 554 16.73 -7.59 1.83
CA THR A 554 15.68 -7.11 0.93
C THR A 554 15.76 -5.62 0.60
N ALA A 555 16.92 -4.98 0.85
CA ALA A 555 17.12 -3.59 0.48
C ALA A 555 16.93 -3.32 -1.03
N ASP A 556 17.05 -4.36 -1.82
CA ASP A 556 16.85 -4.38 -3.26
C ASP A 556 15.36 -4.39 -3.67
N TRP A 557 14.44 -4.81 -2.81
CA TRP A 557 13.04 -5.05 -3.16
C TRP A 557 12.34 -3.82 -3.74
N MET A 558 12.41 -2.69 -3.07
CA MET A 558 11.77 -1.46 -3.54
C MET A 558 12.60 -0.71 -4.57
N SER A 559 13.91 -0.85 -4.54
CA SER A 559 14.79 -0.18 -5.50
C SER A 559 14.64 -0.72 -6.91
N SER A 560 14.34 -2.01 -7.05
CA SER A 560 14.09 -2.65 -8.35
C SER A 560 12.69 -2.38 -8.91
N ASN A 561 11.79 -1.82 -8.11
CA ASN A 561 10.39 -1.66 -8.47
C ASN A 561 10.07 -0.44 -9.34
N SER A 562 11.01 0.45 -9.61
CA SER A 562 10.75 1.54 -10.56
C SER A 562 10.40 0.96 -11.92
N PRO A 563 9.25 1.32 -12.52
CA PRO A 563 8.87 0.78 -13.84
C PRO A 563 9.84 1.25 -14.93
N VAL A 564 10.41 2.44 -14.80
CA VAL A 564 11.29 3.05 -15.79
C VAL A 564 12.74 3.08 -15.35
N GLY A 565 13.65 3.34 -16.28
CA GLY A 565 15.07 3.45 -16.05
C GLY A 565 15.77 2.09 -16.05
N GLU A 566 16.68 1.88 -15.13
CA GLU A 566 17.48 0.66 -15.03
C GLU A 566 16.98 -0.24 -13.91
N TRP A 567 17.24 -1.53 -14.00
CA TRP A 567 17.24 -2.40 -12.83
C TRP A 567 18.29 -1.89 -11.85
N CYS A 568 17.93 -1.77 -10.58
CA CYS A 568 18.81 -1.22 -9.56
C CYS A 568 18.61 -2.01 -8.26
N TYR A 569 19.72 -2.60 -7.78
CA TYR A 569 19.77 -3.31 -6.51
C TYR A 569 20.86 -2.71 -5.64
N HIS A 570 20.63 -2.63 -4.33
CA HIS A 570 21.61 -2.12 -3.41
C HIS A 570 21.59 -2.85 -2.07
N VAL A 571 22.72 -2.80 -1.36
CA VAL A 571 22.85 -3.38 -0.04
C VAL A 571 22.27 -2.45 1.02
N ARG A 572 21.72 -3.03 2.08
CA ARG A 572 21.61 -2.37 3.38
C ARG A 572 22.54 -3.09 4.34
N GLN A 573 23.71 -2.51 4.59
CA GLN A 573 24.70 -3.03 5.52
C GLN A 573 24.81 -2.13 6.75
N PRO A 574 25.22 -2.66 7.91
CA PRO A 574 25.50 -1.84 9.08
C PRO A 574 26.62 -0.85 8.78
N VAL A 575 26.46 0.38 9.25
CA VAL A 575 27.48 1.44 9.15
C VAL A 575 28.20 1.67 10.45
N VAL A 576 27.64 1.18 11.54
CA VAL A 576 28.24 1.11 12.88
C VAL A 576 27.96 -0.27 13.48
N GLU A 577 28.75 -0.66 14.47
CA GLU A 577 28.38 -1.76 15.35
C GLU A 577 27.10 -1.41 16.12
N THR A 578 26.35 -2.40 16.52
CA THR A 578 25.15 -2.20 17.33
C THR A 578 25.49 -1.50 18.64
N ILE A 579 24.73 -0.43 18.94
CA ILE A 579 24.88 0.34 20.17
C ILE A 579 24.16 -0.41 21.29
N ALA A 580 24.74 -0.47 22.47
CA ALA A 580 24.21 -1.17 23.64
C ALA A 580 23.91 -2.67 23.35
N GLU A 581 22.80 -3.22 23.87
CA GLU A 581 22.41 -4.62 23.67
C GLU A 581 21.42 -4.83 22.52
N ARG A 582 21.30 -3.88 21.59
CA ARG A 582 20.38 -3.95 20.45
C ARG A 582 20.77 -5.10 19.52
N ARG A 583 19.78 -5.81 18.96
CA ARG A 583 20.01 -6.92 18.01
C ARG A 583 19.14 -6.82 16.76
N SER A 584 19.61 -7.43 15.69
CA SER A 584 18.79 -7.66 14.49
C SER A 584 17.65 -8.63 14.79
N VAL A 585 16.44 -8.26 14.38
CA VAL A 585 15.26 -9.14 14.50
C VAL A 585 15.48 -10.48 13.78
N CYS A 586 16.17 -10.47 12.63
CA CYS A 586 16.45 -11.66 11.85
C CYS A 586 17.36 -12.65 12.63
N GLU A 587 18.39 -12.15 13.31
CA GLU A 587 19.27 -12.97 14.14
C GLU A 587 18.54 -13.58 15.35
N VAL A 588 17.68 -12.78 15.99
CA VAL A 588 16.87 -13.24 17.10
C VAL A 588 15.85 -14.30 16.67
N ILE A 589 15.24 -14.13 15.49
CA ILE A 589 14.32 -15.13 14.93
C ILE A 589 15.05 -16.44 14.63
N LEU A 590 16.29 -16.40 14.12
CA LEU A 590 17.11 -17.60 13.94
C LEU A 590 17.38 -18.32 15.27
N ASP A 591 17.70 -17.57 16.34
CA ASP A 591 17.90 -18.14 17.66
C ASP A 591 16.61 -18.75 18.25
N LEU A 592 15.47 -18.07 18.10
CA LEU A 592 14.16 -18.60 18.50
C LEU A 592 13.80 -19.87 17.74
N ALA A 593 14.08 -19.94 16.44
CA ALA A 593 13.82 -21.15 15.65
C ALA A 593 14.64 -22.36 16.16
N GLU A 594 15.89 -22.13 16.59
CA GLU A 594 16.72 -23.15 17.24
C GLU A 594 16.14 -23.62 18.58
N ARG A 595 15.76 -22.66 19.45
CA ARG A 595 15.15 -22.95 20.75
C ARG A 595 13.83 -23.71 20.65
N LEU A 596 13.11 -23.53 19.56
CA LEU A 596 11.85 -24.22 19.24
C LEU A 596 12.05 -25.54 18.49
N GLU A 597 13.27 -25.91 18.16
CA GLU A 597 13.59 -27.12 17.39
C GLU A 597 12.93 -27.14 16.00
N MET A 598 12.88 -25.94 15.33
CA MET A 598 12.21 -25.71 14.05
C MET A 598 13.18 -25.53 12.88
N ARG A 599 14.46 -25.87 13.04
CA ARG A 599 15.49 -25.58 12.02
C ARG A 599 15.16 -26.17 10.67
N GLU A 600 14.68 -27.41 10.62
CA GLU A 600 14.41 -28.12 9.37
C GLU A 600 13.31 -27.43 8.56
N GLU A 601 12.16 -27.20 9.16
CA GLU A 601 11.02 -26.56 8.49
C GLU A 601 11.32 -25.11 8.13
N PHE A 602 12.03 -24.41 9.02
CA PHE A 602 12.36 -23.01 8.82
C PHE A 602 13.37 -22.81 7.69
N TYR A 603 14.42 -23.64 7.62
CA TYR A 603 15.42 -23.56 6.55
C TYR A 603 14.85 -23.96 5.19
N ALA A 604 13.96 -24.95 5.16
CA ALA A 604 13.24 -25.32 3.94
C ALA A 604 12.44 -24.11 3.39
N LEU A 605 11.74 -23.38 4.26
CA LEU A 605 11.01 -22.17 3.86
C LEU A 605 11.94 -21.01 3.51
N ILE A 606 13.05 -20.83 4.21
CA ILE A 606 14.05 -19.81 3.87
C ILE A 606 14.58 -20.05 2.44
N ASN A 607 14.95 -21.29 2.10
CA ASN A 607 15.42 -21.63 0.75
C ASN A 607 14.42 -21.21 -0.34
N VAL A 608 13.13 -21.51 -0.13
CA VAL A 608 12.06 -21.17 -1.07
C VAL A 608 11.80 -19.66 -1.10
N MET A 609 11.58 -19.06 0.06
CA MET A 609 11.11 -17.69 0.18
C MET A 609 12.20 -16.66 -0.11
N LEU A 610 13.46 -16.95 0.16
CA LEU A 610 14.59 -16.11 -0.22
C LEU A 610 15.18 -16.50 -1.57
N ASN A 611 14.57 -17.46 -2.29
CA ASN A 611 15.01 -17.94 -3.59
C ASN A 611 16.48 -18.34 -3.60
N LEU A 612 16.89 -19.14 -2.59
CA LEU A 612 18.23 -19.70 -2.56
C LEU A 612 18.32 -20.89 -3.54
N LYS A 613 19.30 -20.82 -4.45
CA LYS A 613 19.53 -21.83 -5.49
C LYS A 613 20.76 -22.68 -5.14
N GLU A 614 20.83 -23.92 -5.63
CA GLU A 614 22.04 -24.70 -5.56
C GLU A 614 23.23 -23.97 -6.23
N PRO A 615 24.44 -23.99 -5.61
CA PRO A 615 24.84 -24.69 -4.38
C PRO A 615 24.65 -23.82 -3.10
N HIS A 616 23.85 -22.75 -3.12
CA HIS A 616 23.72 -21.79 -2.03
C HIS A 616 22.56 -22.09 -1.07
N GLN A 617 21.82 -23.16 -1.27
CA GLN A 617 20.79 -23.57 -0.31
C GLN A 617 21.40 -23.86 1.07
N ILE A 618 20.64 -23.59 2.10
CA ILE A 618 21.00 -23.94 3.48
C ILE A 618 20.33 -25.25 3.88
N ASP A 619 21.05 -26.05 4.64
CA ASP A 619 20.58 -27.34 5.12
C ASP A 619 20.57 -27.38 6.65
N PRO A 620 19.74 -28.24 7.28
CA PRO A 620 19.60 -28.29 8.73
C PRO A 620 20.77 -28.95 9.48
N SER A 621 21.80 -29.44 8.78
CA SER A 621 22.93 -30.14 9.40
C SER A 621 23.79 -29.23 10.29
N ARG A 622 23.79 -27.92 10.02
CA ARG A 622 24.48 -26.92 10.84
C ARG A 622 23.67 -25.64 10.98
N ARG A 623 24.10 -24.77 11.88
CA ARG A 623 23.61 -23.40 11.98
C ARG A 623 24.25 -22.52 10.92
N PHE A 624 23.42 -21.61 10.37
CA PHE A 624 23.87 -20.54 9.49
C PHE A 624 23.64 -19.20 10.18
N SER A 625 24.63 -18.30 10.08
CA SER A 625 24.45 -16.92 10.50
C SER A 625 23.56 -16.15 9.53
N TRP A 626 22.99 -15.04 9.98
CA TRP A 626 22.21 -14.16 9.10
C TRP A 626 23.05 -13.64 7.92
N GLU A 627 24.30 -13.30 8.17
CA GLU A 627 25.23 -12.84 7.16
C GLU A 627 25.51 -13.91 6.08
N GLU A 628 25.70 -15.17 6.48
CA GLU A 628 25.85 -16.30 5.54
C GLU A 628 24.60 -16.49 4.68
N ILE A 629 23.41 -16.32 5.25
CA ILE A 629 22.13 -16.46 4.51
C ILE A 629 22.01 -15.34 3.49
N VAL A 630 22.33 -14.09 3.84
CA VAL A 630 22.30 -12.94 2.95
C VAL A 630 23.31 -13.07 1.82
N ASP A 631 24.54 -13.51 2.12
CA ASP A 631 25.57 -13.78 1.09
C ASP A 631 25.09 -14.83 0.09
N ARG A 632 24.55 -15.94 0.58
CA ARG A 632 23.98 -17.02 -0.26
C ARG A 632 22.82 -16.53 -1.10
N ARG A 633 21.98 -15.64 -0.58
CA ARG A 633 20.92 -15.01 -1.34
C ARG A 633 21.48 -14.17 -2.49
N TYR A 634 22.42 -13.30 -2.22
CA TYR A 634 23.03 -12.48 -3.27
C TYR A 634 23.72 -13.32 -4.34
N LYS A 635 24.47 -14.34 -3.96
CA LYS A 635 25.07 -15.29 -4.93
C LYS A 635 24.02 -16.02 -5.76
N SER A 636 22.92 -16.45 -5.14
CA SER A 636 21.79 -17.08 -5.85
C SER A 636 21.11 -16.15 -6.87
N LEU A 637 21.03 -14.84 -6.56
CA LEU A 637 20.36 -13.85 -7.41
C LEU A 637 21.29 -13.25 -8.47
N PHE A 638 22.56 -13.06 -8.16
CA PHE A 638 23.46 -12.23 -8.96
C PHE A 638 24.75 -12.97 -9.41
N GLY A 639 24.91 -14.23 -9.03
CA GLY A 639 26.09 -15.06 -9.36
C GLY A 639 27.21 -15.00 -8.31
N GLU A 640 28.11 -16.00 -8.33
CA GLU A 640 29.18 -16.20 -7.35
C GLU A 640 30.06 -14.97 -7.10
N SER A 641 30.35 -14.20 -8.13
CA SER A 641 31.22 -13.03 -8.04
C SER A 641 30.54 -11.81 -7.39
N ARG A 642 29.23 -11.88 -7.12
CA ARG A 642 28.44 -10.76 -6.59
C ARG A 642 27.73 -11.15 -5.31
N GLY A 643 28.47 -11.76 -4.38
CA GLY A 643 28.02 -12.01 -3.02
C GLY A 643 28.00 -10.75 -2.15
N LEU A 644 27.77 -10.93 -0.87
CA LEU A 644 27.60 -9.83 0.09
C LEU A 644 28.83 -8.88 0.13
N GLU A 645 30.04 -9.40 0.11
CA GLU A 645 31.26 -8.56 0.16
C GLU A 645 31.34 -7.64 -1.05
N TRP A 646 30.99 -8.13 -2.24
CA TRP A 646 30.92 -7.28 -3.42
C TRP A 646 29.93 -6.11 -3.22
N PHE A 647 28.75 -6.40 -2.69
CA PHE A 647 27.75 -5.37 -2.41
C PHE A 647 28.18 -4.40 -1.31
N LYS A 648 28.87 -4.87 -0.27
CA LYS A 648 29.44 -4.02 0.78
C LYS A 648 30.41 -2.99 0.21
N GLU A 649 31.23 -3.40 -0.75
CA GLU A 649 32.22 -2.54 -1.41
C GLU A 649 31.57 -1.59 -2.42
N HIS A 650 30.74 -2.11 -3.34
CA HIS A 650 30.23 -1.35 -4.49
C HIS A 650 28.92 -0.65 -4.21
N GLY A 651 28.12 -1.13 -3.27
CA GLY A 651 26.86 -0.56 -2.83
C GLY A 651 25.68 -0.76 -3.76
N VAL A 652 25.86 -0.62 -5.07
CA VAL A 652 24.79 -0.64 -6.08
C VAL A 652 25.17 -1.51 -7.27
N LEU A 653 24.26 -2.39 -7.67
CA LEU A 653 24.28 -3.12 -8.93
C LEU A 653 23.15 -2.63 -9.82
N LYS A 654 23.42 -2.29 -11.07
CA LYS A 654 22.40 -1.81 -12.02
C LYS A 654 22.68 -2.28 -13.45
N TRP A 655 21.60 -2.37 -14.25
CA TRP A 655 21.67 -2.65 -15.70
C TRP A 655 20.37 -2.19 -16.40
N PRO A 656 20.43 -1.94 -17.72
CA PRO A 656 19.28 -1.43 -18.48
C PRO A 656 18.10 -2.39 -18.46
N LYS A 657 16.90 -1.84 -18.43
CA LYS A 657 15.66 -2.56 -18.73
C LYS A 657 15.45 -2.62 -20.23
N LYS A 658 14.94 -3.75 -20.71
CA LYS A 658 14.47 -3.87 -22.09
C LYS A 658 13.12 -3.16 -22.25
N VAL A 659 12.82 -2.71 -23.46
CA VAL A 659 11.54 -2.04 -23.77
C VAL A 659 10.34 -2.89 -23.37
N GLU A 660 10.38 -4.20 -23.62
CA GLU A 660 9.32 -5.14 -23.22
C GLU A 660 9.22 -5.38 -21.72
N GLU A 661 10.24 -5.06 -20.95
CA GLU A 661 10.20 -5.12 -19.48
C GLU A 661 9.54 -3.90 -18.87
N VAL A 662 9.54 -2.78 -19.60
CA VAL A 662 8.90 -1.52 -19.20
C VAL A 662 7.48 -1.44 -19.75
N TYR A 663 7.32 -1.66 -21.05
CA TYR A 663 6.06 -1.50 -21.80
C TYR A 663 5.60 -2.85 -22.33
N TRP A 664 5.25 -3.76 -21.42
CA TRP A 664 5.01 -5.15 -21.74
C TRP A 664 3.70 -5.45 -22.51
N LYS A 665 2.71 -4.54 -22.46
CA LYS A 665 1.37 -4.79 -23.00
C LYS A 665 1.35 -5.17 -24.48
N PRO A 666 2.06 -4.46 -25.37
CA PRO A 666 2.09 -4.82 -26.80
C PRO A 666 2.74 -6.17 -27.10
N PHE A 667 3.47 -6.75 -26.15
CA PHE A 667 4.16 -8.04 -26.28
C PHE A 667 3.42 -9.18 -25.59
N SER A 668 2.32 -8.86 -24.88
CA SER A 668 1.50 -9.86 -24.18
C SER A 668 0.23 -10.18 -24.97
N HIS A 669 -0.08 -11.46 -25.09
CA HIS A 669 -1.36 -11.93 -25.61
C HIS A 669 -2.44 -12.00 -24.52
N ALA A 670 -2.10 -11.72 -23.26
CA ALA A 670 -3.05 -11.69 -22.17
C ALA A 670 -3.98 -10.47 -22.25
N ARG A 671 -5.26 -10.70 -22.07
CA ARG A 671 -6.30 -9.68 -22.00
C ARG A 671 -6.47 -9.19 -20.56
N VAL A 672 -6.99 -7.98 -20.38
CA VAL A 672 -7.39 -7.46 -19.08
C VAL A 672 -8.90 -7.19 -19.04
N PRO A 673 -9.55 -7.28 -17.88
CA PRO A 673 -10.99 -7.05 -17.80
C PRO A 673 -11.33 -5.55 -17.82
N ILE A 674 -12.39 -5.19 -18.56
CA ILE A 674 -13.18 -3.96 -18.39
C ILE A 674 -14.58 -4.29 -17.89
N TYR A 675 -14.94 -5.57 -17.89
CA TYR A 675 -16.13 -6.16 -17.29
C TYR A 675 -15.69 -7.28 -16.36
N PHE A 676 -15.98 -7.18 -15.09
CA PHE A 676 -15.45 -8.07 -14.06
C PHE A 676 -16.48 -9.12 -13.66
N GLU A 677 -16.79 -10.07 -14.59
CA GLU A 677 -17.75 -11.16 -14.35
C GLU A 677 -17.52 -11.85 -13.00
N TRP A 678 -16.28 -12.14 -12.68
CA TRP A 678 -15.96 -12.90 -11.49
C TRP A 678 -16.17 -12.13 -10.18
N PHE A 679 -16.23 -10.79 -10.16
CA PHE A 679 -16.68 -10.06 -8.97
C PHE A 679 -18.14 -10.39 -8.67
N LYS A 680 -19.01 -10.41 -9.69
CA LYS A 680 -20.40 -10.79 -9.52
C LYS A 680 -20.55 -12.23 -8.99
N THR A 681 -19.93 -13.20 -9.68
CA THR A 681 -20.05 -14.63 -9.31
C THR A 681 -19.43 -14.91 -7.94
N LEU A 682 -18.35 -14.23 -7.59
CA LEU A 682 -17.74 -14.32 -6.28
C LEU A 682 -18.63 -13.68 -5.20
N GLY A 683 -19.22 -12.52 -5.48
CA GLY A 683 -20.16 -11.86 -4.58
C GLY A 683 -21.34 -12.75 -4.21
N GLU A 684 -21.91 -13.44 -5.18
CA GLU A 684 -22.97 -14.44 -4.96
C GLU A 684 -22.51 -15.60 -4.05
N GLN A 685 -21.28 -16.09 -4.23
CA GLN A 685 -20.70 -17.13 -3.37
C GLN A 685 -20.43 -16.61 -1.94
N VAL A 686 -19.92 -15.38 -1.80
CA VAL A 686 -19.68 -14.73 -0.49
C VAL A 686 -20.99 -14.54 0.23
N GLU A 687 -22.03 -14.05 -0.45
CA GLU A 687 -23.38 -13.88 0.09
C GLU A 687 -23.98 -15.21 0.57
N ALA A 688 -23.92 -16.25 -0.26
CA ALA A 688 -24.37 -17.58 0.11
C ALA A 688 -23.63 -18.14 1.34
N MET A 689 -22.32 -17.90 1.41
CA MET A 689 -21.51 -18.30 2.57
C MET A 689 -21.85 -17.48 3.83
N ALA A 690 -22.09 -16.17 3.68
CA ALA A 690 -22.51 -15.29 4.76
C ALA A 690 -23.85 -15.75 5.35
N GLN A 691 -24.84 -16.03 4.51
CA GLN A 691 -26.13 -16.59 4.90
C GLN A 691 -25.98 -17.94 5.61
N LYS A 692 -25.17 -18.85 5.06
CA LYS A 692 -24.93 -20.18 5.64
C LYS A 692 -24.25 -20.13 7.01
N THR A 693 -23.39 -19.16 7.23
CA THR A 693 -22.64 -19.02 8.49
C THR A 693 -23.30 -18.07 9.49
N GLY A 694 -24.32 -17.31 9.07
CA GLY A 694 -24.98 -16.28 9.86
C GLY A 694 -24.09 -15.04 10.12
N ILE A 695 -23.11 -14.80 9.25
CA ILE A 695 -22.24 -13.62 9.29
C ILE A 695 -22.87 -12.52 8.44
N ASP A 696 -23.15 -11.37 9.03
CA ASP A 696 -23.70 -10.22 8.32
C ASP A 696 -22.57 -9.48 7.57
N LEU A 697 -22.60 -9.54 6.23
CA LEU A 697 -21.68 -8.87 5.32
C LEU A 697 -22.44 -8.12 4.22
N ASP A 698 -22.06 -6.88 3.98
CA ASP A 698 -22.53 -6.11 2.82
C ASP A 698 -21.80 -6.53 1.55
N THR A 699 -22.40 -7.45 0.79
CA THR A 699 -21.84 -7.98 -0.47
C THR A 699 -22.19 -7.12 -1.69
N SER A 700 -22.94 -6.04 -1.51
CA SER A 700 -23.48 -5.24 -2.60
C SER A 700 -22.43 -4.61 -3.52
N ALA A 701 -21.21 -4.38 -3.00
CA ALA A 701 -20.09 -3.82 -3.79
C ALA A 701 -19.41 -4.82 -4.74
N PHE A 702 -19.79 -6.10 -4.75
CA PHE A 702 -19.31 -7.07 -5.73
C PHE A 702 -20.03 -6.89 -7.08
N GLN A 703 -19.69 -5.84 -7.82
CA GLN A 703 -20.30 -5.52 -9.11
C GLN A 703 -19.33 -5.68 -10.26
N PRO A 704 -19.80 -6.11 -11.45
CA PRO A 704 -18.95 -6.27 -12.64
C PRO A 704 -18.60 -4.94 -13.33
N LEU A 705 -19.30 -3.85 -13.01
CA LEU A 705 -19.15 -2.51 -13.57
C LEU A 705 -19.05 -1.47 -12.45
N PRO A 706 -18.44 -0.29 -12.69
CA PRO A 706 -18.26 0.73 -11.68
C PRO A 706 -19.59 1.33 -11.22
N GLU A 707 -19.67 1.65 -9.94
CA GLU A 707 -20.82 2.32 -9.37
C GLU A 707 -20.35 3.24 -8.23
N TRP A 708 -20.93 4.44 -8.13
CA TRP A 708 -20.71 5.27 -6.96
C TRP A 708 -21.86 5.10 -5.96
N ARG A 709 -21.49 4.95 -4.70
CA ARG A 709 -22.42 4.83 -3.57
C ARG A 709 -22.00 5.76 -2.44
N PRO A 710 -22.95 6.40 -1.74
CA PRO A 710 -22.62 7.21 -0.58
C PRO A 710 -22.02 6.36 0.55
N CYS A 711 -20.86 6.75 1.04
CA CYS A 711 -20.24 6.19 2.23
C CYS A 711 -21.06 6.53 3.49
N ARG A 712 -20.73 5.94 4.63
CA ARG A 712 -21.40 6.23 5.89
C ARG A 712 -21.37 7.73 6.22
N SER A 713 -20.22 8.36 6.10
CA SER A 713 -20.06 9.80 6.35
C SER A 713 -20.94 10.71 5.49
N HIS A 714 -21.32 10.28 4.27
CA HIS A 714 -22.24 11.01 3.41
C HIS A 714 -23.70 10.87 3.85
N ARG A 715 -24.06 9.79 4.56
CA ARG A 715 -25.42 9.50 5.01
C ARG A 715 -25.70 10.02 6.42
N GLU A 716 -24.68 10.32 7.19
CA GLU A 716 -24.80 10.82 8.56
C GLU A 716 -25.23 12.30 8.56
N ASN A 717 -26.48 12.55 8.93
CA ASN A 717 -27.04 13.89 9.08
C ASN A 717 -27.41 14.12 10.56
N SER A 718 -26.52 14.78 11.30
CA SER A 718 -26.76 15.18 12.70
C SER A 718 -26.45 16.67 12.87
N ASP A 719 -27.25 17.35 13.66
CA ASP A 719 -27.12 18.80 13.85
C ASP A 719 -25.72 19.20 14.32
N GLY A 720 -25.09 20.11 13.57
CA GLY A 720 -23.76 20.63 13.82
C GLY A 720 -22.60 19.75 13.36
N PHE A 721 -22.87 18.55 12.80
CA PHE A 721 -21.86 17.69 12.15
C PHE A 721 -21.84 17.99 10.64
N ASP A 722 -21.23 19.09 10.29
CA ASP A 722 -21.27 19.70 8.96
C ASP A 722 -19.97 19.54 8.16
N LEU A 723 -18.91 18.95 8.75
CA LEU A 723 -17.61 18.80 8.12
C LEU A 723 -17.20 17.33 7.99
N TYR A 724 -16.37 17.07 6.99
CA TYR A 724 -15.63 15.81 6.80
C TYR A 724 -14.22 15.96 7.37
N ALA A 725 -13.79 15.05 8.20
CA ALA A 725 -12.40 14.94 8.62
C ALA A 725 -11.70 13.90 7.76
N ILE A 726 -10.59 14.29 7.17
CA ILE A 726 -9.66 13.41 6.45
C ILE A 726 -8.29 13.48 7.07
N TYR A 727 -7.49 12.43 6.88
CA TYR A 727 -6.07 12.52 7.20
C TYR A 727 -5.21 12.55 5.93
N TYR A 728 -4.05 13.20 6.01
CA TYR A 728 -3.07 13.22 4.93
C TYR A 728 -1.68 12.87 5.43
N LYS A 729 -0.80 12.40 4.54
CA LYS A 729 0.60 12.13 4.87
C LYS A 729 1.44 13.39 4.70
N PHE A 730 2.02 13.84 5.80
CA PHE A 730 2.93 14.97 5.77
C PHE A 730 4.33 14.54 5.29
N PRO A 731 4.97 15.24 4.34
CA PRO A 731 6.22 14.79 3.71
C PRO A 731 7.41 14.64 4.64
N MET A 732 7.45 15.43 5.73
CA MET A 732 8.55 15.41 6.71
C MET A 732 8.44 14.27 7.71
N GLN A 733 7.30 13.58 7.81
CA GLN A 733 7.09 12.48 8.74
C GLN A 733 6.85 11.14 8.02
N THR A 734 7.18 10.03 8.68
CA THR A 734 6.90 8.68 8.17
C THR A 734 6.09 7.92 9.20
N PHE A 735 4.80 7.78 8.95
CA PHE A 735 3.88 7.14 9.89
C PHE A 735 4.08 7.70 11.31
N SER A 736 3.89 6.88 12.36
CA SER A 736 4.23 7.23 13.75
C SER A 736 5.74 7.20 14.06
N GLY A 737 6.55 6.58 13.22
CA GLY A 737 7.94 6.20 13.56
C GLY A 737 8.99 7.32 13.54
N THR A 738 8.66 8.53 13.10
CA THR A 738 9.63 9.63 12.99
C THR A 738 9.24 10.88 13.78
N TYR A 739 8.11 10.87 14.47
CA TYR A 739 7.65 12.02 15.25
C TYR A 739 8.55 12.35 16.44
N ASP A 740 9.28 11.37 16.99
CA ASP A 740 10.25 11.57 18.06
C ASP A 740 11.67 11.92 17.56
N ASN A 741 11.80 12.31 16.29
CA ASN A 741 13.08 12.77 15.72
C ASN A 741 13.21 14.28 15.88
N PRO A 742 14.17 14.80 16.69
CA PRO A 742 14.27 16.22 17.02
C PRO A 742 14.59 17.10 15.81
N TRP A 743 15.35 16.63 14.81
CA TRP A 743 15.60 17.42 13.60
C TRP A 743 14.36 17.60 12.73
N LEU A 744 13.54 16.55 12.64
CA LEU A 744 12.27 16.65 11.92
C LEU A 744 11.26 17.49 12.68
N ASP A 745 11.27 17.44 14.02
CA ASP A 745 10.43 18.28 14.86
C ASP A 745 10.73 19.77 14.66
N GLU A 746 12.00 20.17 14.64
CA GLU A 746 12.38 21.56 14.36
C GLU A 746 11.82 22.05 13.02
N VAL A 747 11.93 21.24 11.96
CA VAL A 747 11.36 21.58 10.65
C VAL A 747 9.84 21.62 10.68
N CYS A 748 9.21 20.67 11.36
CA CYS A 748 7.75 20.61 11.50
C CYS A 748 7.17 21.78 12.32
N ASN A 749 7.92 22.32 13.28
CA ASN A 749 7.49 23.48 14.06
C ASN A 749 7.39 24.78 13.23
N ILE A 750 8.10 24.85 12.09
CA ILE A 750 8.04 26.00 11.18
C ILE A 750 6.84 25.89 10.23
N GLU A 751 6.37 24.67 9.96
CA GLU A 751 5.30 24.36 9.00
C GLU A 751 3.96 24.12 9.73
N ARG A 752 3.05 25.10 9.62
CA ARG A 752 1.77 25.08 10.36
C ARG A 752 0.89 23.86 10.11
N PHE A 753 1.03 23.21 8.96
CA PHE A 753 0.25 22.02 8.61
C PHE A 753 0.85 20.73 9.17
N ALA A 754 2.08 20.74 9.66
CA ALA A 754 2.73 19.56 10.21
C ALA A 754 2.02 19.04 11.48
N TYR A 755 1.59 19.95 12.33
CA TYR A 755 0.93 19.65 13.60
C TYR A 755 -0.47 20.27 13.72
N GLY A 756 -0.83 21.19 12.83
CA GLY A 756 -2.13 21.86 12.79
C GLY A 756 -3.19 21.06 12.03
N VAL A 757 -4.43 21.47 12.24
CA VAL A 757 -5.60 20.96 11.52
C VAL A 757 -5.99 21.98 10.47
N ALA A 758 -5.86 21.63 9.21
CA ALA A 758 -6.27 22.51 8.11
C ALA A 758 -7.79 22.69 8.11
N ILE A 759 -8.25 23.93 8.05
CA ILE A 759 -9.66 24.32 7.97
C ILE A 759 -9.81 25.47 6.98
N ASN A 760 -10.90 25.42 6.18
CA ASN A 760 -11.17 26.48 5.19
C ASN A 760 -11.43 27.84 5.88
N ALA A 761 -10.87 28.91 5.32
CA ALA A 761 -10.93 30.27 5.90
C ALA A 761 -12.36 30.79 6.08
N GLU A 762 -13.27 30.54 5.14
CA GLU A 762 -14.68 30.92 5.25
C GLU A 762 -15.38 30.09 6.35
N THR A 763 -15.12 28.79 6.41
CA THR A 763 -15.67 27.89 7.42
C THR A 763 -15.14 28.26 8.81
N ALA A 764 -13.85 28.56 8.95
CA ALA A 764 -13.25 29.02 10.20
C ALA A 764 -13.93 30.31 10.69
N ARG A 765 -14.10 31.30 9.80
CA ARG A 765 -14.77 32.57 10.12
C ARG A 765 -16.23 32.34 10.57
N ARG A 766 -16.98 31.49 9.88
CA ARG A 766 -18.38 31.12 10.22
C ARG A 766 -18.47 30.49 11.61
N LYS A 767 -17.45 29.73 12.03
CA LYS A 767 -17.37 29.05 13.32
C LYS A 767 -16.65 29.88 14.41
N GLY A 768 -16.19 31.09 14.10
CA GLY A 768 -15.49 31.95 15.04
C GLY A 768 -14.08 31.45 15.42
N ILE A 769 -13.44 30.72 14.51
CA ILE A 769 -12.11 30.14 14.68
C ILE A 769 -11.09 31.00 13.94
N GLU A 770 -9.99 31.30 14.61
CA GLU A 770 -8.84 32.07 14.08
C GLU A 770 -7.61 31.15 13.94
N GLU A 771 -6.59 31.61 13.21
CA GLU A 771 -5.31 30.91 13.07
C GLU A 771 -4.70 30.64 14.46
N GLY A 772 -4.31 29.37 14.70
CA GLY A 772 -3.68 28.94 15.95
C GLY A 772 -4.63 28.68 17.13
N ASP A 773 -5.92 28.95 16.98
CA ASP A 773 -6.92 28.58 18.00
C ASP A 773 -6.96 27.08 18.25
N TRP A 774 -7.18 26.68 19.47
CA TRP A 774 -7.52 25.29 19.77
C TRP A 774 -8.94 24.98 19.31
N MET A 775 -9.09 23.89 18.57
CA MET A 775 -10.37 23.34 18.11
C MET A 775 -10.66 22.02 18.81
N GLU A 776 -11.94 21.82 19.14
CA GLU A 776 -12.51 20.51 19.49
C GLU A 776 -13.17 19.91 18.28
N ILE A 777 -12.76 18.68 17.95
CA ILE A 777 -13.24 17.92 16.78
C ILE A 777 -13.90 16.66 17.30
N THR A 778 -15.21 16.57 17.13
CA THR A 778 -16.00 15.45 17.64
C THR A 778 -16.53 14.61 16.48
N SER A 779 -16.30 13.30 16.51
CA SER A 779 -16.84 12.34 15.53
C SER A 779 -18.30 12.01 15.84
N VAL A 780 -19.15 12.02 14.83
CA VAL A 780 -20.55 11.56 14.96
C VAL A 780 -20.61 10.05 15.21
N SER A 781 -19.71 9.29 14.61
CA SER A 781 -19.72 7.82 14.64
C SER A 781 -19.21 7.24 15.96
N THR A 782 -18.20 7.86 16.59
CA THR A 782 -17.59 7.36 17.84
C THR A 782 -18.04 8.17 19.07
N GLY A 783 -18.44 9.42 18.88
CA GLY A 783 -18.66 10.36 19.96
C GLY A 783 -17.35 10.92 20.58
N ASN A 784 -16.21 10.40 20.16
CA ASN A 784 -14.92 10.85 20.67
C ASN A 784 -14.58 12.25 20.17
N THR A 785 -13.90 13.01 21.03
CA THR A 785 -13.41 14.36 20.76
C THR A 785 -11.90 14.40 20.86
N VAL A 786 -11.26 14.97 19.84
CA VAL A 786 -9.82 15.29 19.86
C VAL A 786 -9.61 16.79 19.76
N ARG A 787 -8.43 17.25 20.16
CA ARG A 787 -8.06 18.67 20.12
C ARG A 787 -6.88 18.89 19.20
N GLY A 788 -6.95 19.96 18.37
CA GLY A 788 -5.87 20.38 17.50
C GLY A 788 -5.87 21.89 17.28
N ARG A 789 -4.73 22.45 16.89
CA ARG A 789 -4.63 23.87 16.54
C ARG A 789 -5.11 24.12 15.13
N ALA A 790 -5.86 25.18 14.93
CA ALA A 790 -6.34 25.60 13.62
C ALA A 790 -5.18 26.08 12.73
N ALA A 791 -5.10 25.54 11.52
CA ALA A 791 -4.31 26.05 10.41
C ALA A 791 -5.27 26.52 9.33
N VAL A 792 -5.60 27.81 9.35
CA VAL A 792 -6.62 28.41 8.48
C VAL A 792 -6.08 28.61 7.08
N THR A 793 -6.77 28.14 6.04
CA THR A 793 -6.29 28.19 4.65
C THR A 793 -7.45 28.21 3.64
N GLU A 794 -7.23 28.84 2.48
CA GLU A 794 -8.10 28.69 1.32
C GLU A 794 -7.83 27.37 0.54
N GLY A 795 -6.72 26.70 0.83
CA GLY A 795 -6.27 25.49 0.15
C GLY A 795 -6.94 24.20 0.65
N ILE A 796 -8.22 24.27 1.02
CA ILE A 796 -9.02 23.08 1.42
C ILE A 796 -10.49 23.28 1.05
N HIS A 797 -11.16 22.19 0.69
CA HIS A 797 -12.59 22.24 0.41
C HIS A 797 -13.37 22.79 1.62
N PRO A 798 -14.39 23.66 1.44
CA PRO A 798 -15.10 24.33 2.55
C PRO A 798 -15.77 23.39 3.57
N GLU A 799 -16.12 22.18 3.15
CA GLU A 799 -16.73 21.15 4.02
C GLU A 799 -15.72 20.16 4.62
N VAL A 800 -14.43 20.44 4.53
CA VAL A 800 -13.38 19.48 4.94
C VAL A 800 -12.44 20.11 5.98
N ILE A 801 -12.02 19.28 6.92
CA ILE A 801 -10.81 19.51 7.72
C ILE A 801 -9.79 18.43 7.42
N ALA A 802 -8.50 18.78 7.38
CA ALA A 802 -7.45 17.80 7.11
C ALA A 802 -6.43 17.78 8.26
N ILE A 803 -6.04 16.58 8.66
CA ILE A 803 -5.18 16.28 9.80
C ILE A 803 -3.96 15.53 9.31
N ALA A 804 -2.75 15.95 9.72
CA ALA A 804 -1.53 15.20 9.46
C ALA A 804 -1.57 13.87 10.24
N GLY A 805 -1.50 12.75 9.50
CA GLY A 805 -1.71 11.41 10.08
C GLY A 805 -0.56 10.94 10.95
N CYS A 806 -0.89 10.12 11.95
CA CYS A 806 0.02 9.45 12.87
C CYS A 806 0.78 10.40 13.84
N GLY A 807 0.30 11.62 14.05
CA GLY A 807 0.75 12.53 15.12
C GLY A 807 -0.07 12.37 16.38
N GLY A 808 0.27 13.15 17.42
CA GLY A 808 -0.45 13.15 18.70
C GLY A 808 -0.16 11.93 19.57
N HIS A 809 1.11 11.58 19.67
CA HIS A 809 1.62 10.55 20.58
C HIS A 809 1.36 10.92 22.05
N TRP A 810 1.13 9.93 22.91
CA TRP A 810 0.95 10.11 24.34
C TRP A 810 1.88 9.23 25.19
N SER A 811 2.74 8.44 24.58
CA SER A 811 3.73 7.67 25.31
C SER A 811 4.72 8.60 26.03
N LYS A 812 4.77 8.54 27.37
CA LYS A 812 5.70 9.32 28.20
C LYS A 812 7.19 9.03 27.92
N TYR A 813 7.48 7.97 27.17
CA TYR A 813 8.83 7.55 26.79
C TYR A 813 9.30 8.15 25.46
N LEU A 814 8.47 8.98 24.81
CA LEU A 814 8.79 9.72 23.60
C LEU A 814 8.92 11.21 23.94
N SER A 815 10.14 11.67 24.19
CA SER A 815 10.41 12.98 24.79
C SER A 815 10.01 14.15 23.88
N VAL A 816 9.98 13.95 22.58
CA VAL A 816 9.60 14.97 21.58
C VAL A 816 8.15 14.78 21.13
N ALA A 817 7.78 13.57 20.72
CA ALA A 817 6.49 13.31 20.08
C ALA A 817 5.28 13.44 21.02
N SER A 818 5.46 13.22 22.32
CA SER A 818 4.38 13.31 23.32
C SER A 818 4.11 14.72 23.85
N GLN A 819 4.87 15.72 23.41
CA GLN A 819 4.67 17.10 23.86
C GLN A 819 3.33 17.64 23.34
N GLU A 820 2.70 18.52 24.14
CA GLU A 820 1.44 19.15 23.76
C GLU A 820 1.58 19.94 22.44
N GLY A 821 0.63 19.75 21.54
CA GLY A 821 0.58 20.44 20.25
C GLY A 821 1.38 19.77 19.13
N LYS A 822 1.95 18.58 19.34
CA LYS A 822 2.63 17.80 18.32
C LYS A 822 1.68 16.93 17.47
N GLY A 823 0.62 17.57 16.95
CA GLY A 823 -0.42 16.91 16.15
C GLY A 823 -1.52 16.28 17.02
N LEU A 824 -2.33 15.45 16.41
CA LEU A 824 -3.37 14.68 17.07
C LEU A 824 -3.53 13.29 16.42
N CYS A 825 -3.97 12.33 17.20
CA CYS A 825 -4.27 10.98 16.69
C CYS A 825 -5.67 10.98 16.05
N PHE A 826 -5.70 10.90 14.72
CA PHE A 826 -6.93 10.88 13.91
C PHE A 826 -7.78 9.64 14.18
N GLU A 827 -7.15 8.54 14.51
CA GLU A 827 -7.75 7.23 14.68
C GLU A 827 -8.81 7.18 15.80
N TRP A 828 -8.74 8.09 16.79
CA TRP A 828 -9.80 8.27 17.79
C TRP A 828 -11.17 8.61 17.19
N LEU A 829 -11.17 9.28 16.04
CA LEU A 829 -12.40 9.69 15.36
C LEU A 829 -13.01 8.55 14.53
N MET A 830 -12.25 7.52 14.23
CA MET A 830 -12.63 6.44 13.32
C MET A 830 -13.41 5.34 14.04
N PRO A 831 -14.59 4.94 13.53
CA PRO A 831 -15.33 3.81 14.10
C PRO A 831 -14.75 2.46 13.67
N VAL A 832 -14.83 1.47 14.55
CA VAL A 832 -14.54 0.07 14.26
C VAL A 832 -15.83 -0.67 13.88
N GLY A 833 -15.86 -1.31 12.74
CA GLY A 833 -17.01 -2.10 12.29
C GLY A 833 -16.99 -2.40 10.81
N LEU A 834 -17.64 -3.48 10.39
CA LEU A 834 -17.74 -3.87 8.99
C LEU A 834 -18.50 -2.86 8.12
N ASP A 835 -19.37 -2.04 8.71
CA ASP A 835 -20.06 -0.94 8.01
C ASP A 835 -19.09 0.12 7.45
N ASN A 836 -17.87 0.16 7.97
CA ASN A 836 -16.82 1.08 7.54
C ASN A 836 -15.71 0.37 6.74
N VAL A 837 -15.96 -0.86 6.32
CA VAL A 837 -15.02 -1.66 5.54
C VAL A 837 -15.63 -1.97 4.19
N ASP A 838 -14.88 -1.70 3.12
CA ASP A 838 -15.20 -2.18 1.77
C ASP A 838 -14.98 -3.70 1.74
N ILE A 839 -16.05 -4.47 1.76
CA ILE A 839 -15.94 -5.93 1.92
C ILE A 839 -15.10 -6.58 0.82
N PRO A 840 -15.25 -6.26 -0.47
CA PRO A 840 -14.46 -6.93 -1.51
C PRO A 840 -12.93 -6.73 -1.37
N SER A 841 -12.48 -5.57 -0.93
CA SER A 841 -11.06 -5.27 -0.76
C SER A 841 -10.59 -5.31 0.69
N LEU A 842 -11.50 -5.41 1.65
CA LEU A 842 -11.27 -5.27 3.10
C LEU A 842 -10.52 -3.97 3.47
N THR A 843 -10.79 -2.90 2.73
CA THR A 843 -10.24 -1.55 2.99
C THR A 843 -11.12 -0.81 3.99
N GLN A 844 -10.52 -0.18 4.99
CA GLN A 844 -11.17 0.68 5.97
C GLN A 844 -11.51 2.05 5.36
N ASP A 845 -12.71 2.56 5.64
CA ASP A 845 -13.10 3.96 5.35
C ASP A 845 -12.36 4.92 6.31
N LEU A 846 -11.72 5.94 5.75
CA LEU A 846 -10.93 6.93 6.49
C LEU A 846 -11.57 8.32 6.52
N CYS A 847 -12.77 8.48 5.96
CA CYS A 847 -13.51 9.72 6.00
C CYS A 847 -14.53 9.67 7.12
N VAL A 848 -14.51 10.67 8.01
CA VAL A 848 -15.37 10.73 9.19
C VAL A 848 -16.18 12.02 9.19
N LYS A 849 -17.46 11.95 9.48
CA LYS A 849 -18.31 13.14 9.70
C LYS A 849 -18.07 13.71 11.10
N VAL A 850 -17.77 14.99 11.16
CA VAL A 850 -17.37 15.65 12.42
C VAL A 850 -18.07 16.98 12.65
N LYS A 851 -18.16 17.35 13.93
CA LYS A 851 -18.44 18.70 14.40
C LYS A 851 -17.15 19.34 14.89
N VAL A 852 -16.96 20.61 14.49
CA VAL A 852 -15.80 21.42 14.94
C VAL A 852 -16.29 22.66 15.66
N ALA A 853 -15.71 22.92 16.81
CA ALA A 853 -15.96 24.12 17.62
C ALA A 853 -14.63 24.71 18.13
N LYS A 854 -14.59 26.01 18.36
CA LYS A 854 -13.47 26.64 19.10
C LYS A 854 -13.46 26.06 20.52
N ALA A 855 -12.34 25.54 20.95
CA ALA A 855 -12.20 25.07 22.34
C ALA A 855 -12.38 26.24 23.30
N GLY A 856 -13.17 26.05 24.34
CA GLY A 856 -13.25 27.03 25.42
C GLY A 856 -11.88 27.25 26.07
N ALA A 857 -11.59 28.44 26.57
CA ALA A 857 -10.41 28.65 27.41
C ALA A 857 -10.46 27.61 28.53
N ALA A 858 -9.39 26.84 28.70
CA ALA A 858 -9.31 25.89 29.82
C ALA A 858 -9.54 26.65 31.10
N SER A 859 -10.64 26.33 31.84
CA SER A 859 -10.98 26.89 33.14
C SER A 859 -10.01 26.39 34.19
#